data_7941285a1b7b796f28043bff4cd18f87
#
_entry.id   7941285a1b7b796f28043bff4cd18f87
#
_cell.length_a   1.000
_cell.length_b   1.000
_cell.length_c   1.000
_cell.angle_alpha   90.00
_cell.angle_beta   90.00
_cell.angle_gamma   90.00
#
_symmetry.space_group_name_H-M   'P 1'
#
loop_
_entity.id
_entity.type
_entity.pdbx_description
1 polymer ?
#
loop_
_entity_poly.entity_id
_entity_poly.type
_entity_poly.pdbx_seq_one_letter_code
_entity_poly.pdbx_strand_id
1 'polypeptide(L)'
;MNYKSTLLMPKTDFEMRGKLPTKEPAYVERWQNANMYEKVIKQNEGKEHFIFHDGPPYANGNMHVGHMLNKVIKDVICRYKNMEGFYTPYIPGWDTHGLPIENAIQKQGVDRKSMSTAKFREKCYAYALKQVERQMQQCIRVGTFADYKHPYLTLHKEFEARQIDVFAKMAVDGLIYKGLKPVYWSPSSESALAEAEVEYHDVKSPTIYVRFKVKDGKGILEGDDNYFVIWTTTPWTIPGNQAICLNPRFTYALVKSEKGNLVVLEELVDSLWETFGLKEKEILKRFKGEELEYITCTHPLYPERESLVIMGDHVTTDSGTGCVHTASGFGVDDFNICQKYKLPVLVNVDEHGCMMESCGEWLAGQYVDDANKTVTVKLEELGALLNLTWITHSYPHDWRTKKPIIFRATDQWFCSIDKIREKLLSEIDSVNWINEWGHIRIYNMIKDRGDWCISRQRTWGVPIPIFYCEDGTPVIDQKVFDHVSALFREFGSNVWFERDEKDLLPEGYTNEHSPNGIFKKEKDIMDVWFDSGSSHTGVLVERGLGYPADLYFEGSDQYRGWFNSSLIIGTAVHGKAPYKTVLSHGFTLDGKGLKMSKSGGNAVDPIKTINKWGADILRLWATTVDFQSDVRISDDILKKVSESYRKVRNTMRFLLGNLNDFKDTDVLPVNELEPVDQYMLAKLNDLMDAYHKSMDSYNFSEANKEILNYFTNTLSAFYMDFTKDILYIEKADSTRRRQVQTVLYHHAKTMMKLISPILVFTAEELHDHFHCDAKQEESVFLEAKPEKFEIENADALKEQFDLFMNLRTDVMKSLENLRAEKVINSNMEGKLTITLKDEYKSLAALEDSMKQLFIVAKVTLDDNAEGKDEYETCFIKAEKFHGVQCPRCWNWFEEGELVDGLCPRCHEVVATLPASEEE
;
A
#
# COMPACT_ATOMS: atom_id res chain seq x y z
N MET A 1 -26.60 7.73 -59.01
CA MET A 1 -25.42 6.93 -58.54
C MET A 1 -25.35 6.91 -57.03
N ASN A 2 -25.16 5.75 -56.41
CA ASN A 2 -24.99 5.66 -54.92
C ASN A 2 -23.51 5.88 -54.59
N TYR A 3 -23.12 7.08 -54.20
CA TYR A 3 -21.73 7.42 -53.91
C TYR A 3 -21.18 6.82 -52.60
N LYS A 4 -22.01 6.13 -51.81
CA LYS A 4 -21.61 5.57 -50.51
C LYS A 4 -20.48 4.54 -50.64
N SER A 5 -20.45 3.76 -51.71
CA SER A 5 -19.41 2.79 -52.01
C SER A 5 -18.06 3.39 -52.40
N THR A 6 -18.05 4.69 -52.76
CA THR A 6 -16.82 5.42 -53.15
C THR A 6 -16.12 6.10 -51.97
N LEU A 7 -16.68 6.00 -50.76
CA LEU A 7 -16.10 6.61 -49.55
C LEU A 7 -15.08 5.68 -48.91
N LEU A 8 -13.97 6.25 -48.44
CA LEU A 8 -12.91 5.53 -47.75
C LEU A 8 -13.27 5.36 -46.23
N MET A 9 -14.26 4.51 -45.97
CA MET A 9 -14.73 4.29 -44.62
C MET A 9 -13.71 3.53 -43.78
N PRO A 10 -13.59 3.82 -42.46
CA PRO A 10 -12.64 3.15 -41.57
C PRO A 10 -12.89 1.64 -41.47
N LYS A 11 -11.83 0.85 -41.52
CA LYS A 11 -11.87 -0.63 -41.44
C LYS A 11 -10.87 -1.11 -40.41
N THR A 12 -11.31 -1.93 -39.46
CA THR A 12 -10.43 -2.60 -38.48
C THR A 12 -11.16 -3.77 -37.88
N ASP A 13 -10.40 -4.84 -37.60
CA ASP A 13 -10.89 -6.01 -36.88
C ASP A 13 -10.85 -5.80 -35.35
N PHE A 14 -10.28 -4.68 -34.89
CA PHE A 14 -10.33 -4.29 -33.49
C PHE A 14 -11.76 -4.02 -33.04
N GLU A 15 -12.31 -4.91 -32.20
CA GLU A 15 -13.73 -4.88 -31.84
C GLU A 15 -14.08 -3.65 -30.97
N MET A 16 -15.26 -3.08 -31.19
CA MET A 16 -15.80 -1.99 -30.37
C MET A 16 -15.99 -2.41 -28.92
N ARG A 17 -16.46 -3.64 -28.68
CA ARG A 17 -16.63 -4.21 -27.34
C ARG A 17 -15.37 -4.94 -26.92
N GLY A 18 -14.79 -4.56 -25.76
CA GLY A 18 -13.53 -5.15 -25.27
C GLY A 18 -13.62 -6.63 -24.98
N LYS A 19 -14.76 -7.13 -24.47
CA LYS A 19 -14.94 -8.54 -24.04
C LYS A 19 -13.79 -9.01 -23.12
N LEU A 20 -13.27 -8.11 -22.27
CA LEU A 20 -12.06 -8.28 -21.47
C LEU A 20 -12.05 -9.62 -20.70
N PRO A 21 -13.10 -9.99 -19.93
CA PRO A 21 -13.07 -11.24 -19.18
C PRO A 21 -12.81 -12.49 -20.02
N THR A 22 -13.21 -12.45 -21.32
CA THR A 22 -13.06 -13.58 -22.25
C THR A 22 -11.71 -13.58 -22.97
N LYS A 23 -11.18 -12.40 -23.33
CA LYS A 23 -9.94 -12.27 -24.12
C LYS A 23 -8.68 -12.31 -23.26
N GLU A 24 -8.70 -11.70 -22.06
CA GLU A 24 -7.53 -11.56 -21.21
C GLU A 24 -6.82 -12.88 -20.87
N PRO A 25 -7.51 -14.00 -20.57
CA PRO A 25 -6.84 -15.27 -20.30
C PRO A 25 -5.93 -15.76 -21.42
N ALA A 26 -6.33 -15.54 -22.70
CA ALA A 26 -5.51 -15.94 -23.85
C ALA A 26 -4.23 -15.08 -23.96
N TYR A 27 -4.29 -13.80 -23.59
CA TYR A 27 -3.08 -12.96 -23.53
C TYR A 27 -2.14 -13.41 -22.42
N VAL A 28 -2.66 -13.75 -21.25
CA VAL A 28 -1.85 -14.30 -20.15
C VAL A 28 -1.10 -15.55 -20.60
N GLU A 29 -1.80 -16.50 -21.23
CA GLU A 29 -1.21 -17.73 -21.76
C GLU A 29 -0.14 -17.41 -22.82
N ARG A 30 -0.41 -16.49 -23.76
CA ARG A 30 0.55 -16.04 -24.77
C ARG A 30 1.82 -15.49 -24.15
N TRP A 31 1.70 -14.58 -23.15
CA TRP A 31 2.86 -13.98 -22.49
C TRP A 31 3.71 -15.01 -21.72
N GLN A 32 3.05 -15.96 -21.04
CA GLN A 32 3.75 -17.05 -20.36
C GLN A 32 4.52 -17.94 -21.34
N ASN A 33 3.88 -18.38 -22.43
CA ASN A 33 4.48 -19.24 -23.46
C ASN A 33 5.63 -18.53 -24.20
N ALA A 34 5.52 -17.21 -24.38
CA ALA A 34 6.56 -16.40 -25.03
C ALA A 34 7.71 -15.99 -24.08
N ASN A 35 7.63 -16.28 -22.79
CA ASN A 35 8.52 -15.75 -21.75
C ASN A 35 8.64 -14.22 -21.84
N MET A 36 7.52 -13.54 -21.93
CA MET A 36 7.47 -12.10 -22.22
C MET A 36 8.12 -11.25 -21.12
N TYR A 37 7.93 -11.62 -19.86
CA TYR A 37 8.58 -10.92 -18.73
C TYR A 37 10.11 -10.93 -18.90
N GLU A 38 10.69 -12.09 -19.15
CA GLU A 38 12.14 -12.24 -19.29
C GLU A 38 12.70 -11.45 -20.48
N LYS A 39 11.95 -11.36 -21.59
CA LYS A 39 12.33 -10.55 -22.76
C LYS A 39 12.36 -9.07 -22.43
N VAL A 40 11.33 -8.56 -21.73
CA VAL A 40 11.25 -7.16 -21.30
C VAL A 40 12.41 -6.81 -20.36
N ILE A 41 12.72 -7.67 -19.39
CA ILE A 41 13.86 -7.43 -18.47
C ILE A 41 15.18 -7.47 -19.23
N LYS A 42 15.37 -8.45 -20.12
CA LYS A 42 16.60 -8.60 -20.91
C LYS A 42 16.88 -7.40 -21.83
N GLN A 43 15.85 -6.74 -22.35
CA GLN A 43 15.99 -5.54 -23.19
C GLN A 43 16.72 -4.39 -22.47
N ASN A 44 16.62 -4.34 -21.14
CA ASN A 44 17.24 -3.32 -20.31
C ASN A 44 18.45 -3.83 -19.51
N GLU A 45 18.90 -5.06 -19.75
CA GLU A 45 20.08 -5.62 -19.09
C GLU A 45 21.32 -4.75 -19.37
N GLY A 46 22.07 -4.43 -18.31
CA GLY A 46 23.25 -3.56 -18.38
C GLY A 46 22.97 -2.05 -18.41
N LYS A 47 21.70 -1.63 -18.38
CA LYS A 47 21.31 -0.23 -18.23
C LYS A 47 21.22 0.19 -16.76
N GLU A 48 20.87 1.43 -16.50
CA GLU A 48 20.66 1.95 -15.15
C GLU A 48 19.61 1.14 -14.38
N HIS A 49 19.91 0.78 -13.13
CA HIS A 49 19.02 0.00 -12.29
C HIS A 49 18.03 0.89 -11.59
N PHE A 50 16.76 0.49 -11.56
CA PHE A 50 15.77 0.93 -10.59
C PHE A 50 15.40 -0.27 -9.73
N ILE A 51 15.95 -0.33 -8.51
CA ILE A 51 15.82 -1.47 -7.61
C ILE A 51 14.49 -1.38 -6.89
N PHE A 52 13.54 -2.20 -7.34
CA PHE A 52 12.24 -2.36 -6.69
C PHE A 52 12.23 -3.63 -5.81
N HIS A 53 11.80 -3.51 -4.56
CA HIS A 53 11.70 -4.66 -3.66
C HIS A 53 10.25 -4.89 -3.23
N ASP A 54 9.76 -6.13 -3.43
CA ASP A 54 8.39 -6.54 -3.09
C ASP A 54 8.31 -6.97 -1.63
N GLY A 55 7.43 -6.34 -0.85
CA GLY A 55 7.04 -6.83 0.47
C GLY A 55 6.21 -8.10 0.32
N PRO A 56 6.55 -9.17 1.07
CA PRO A 56 5.93 -10.47 0.88
C PRO A 56 4.54 -10.52 1.51
N PRO A 57 3.46 -10.73 0.72
CA PRO A 57 2.16 -11.02 1.28
C PRO A 57 2.19 -12.36 2.01
N TYR A 58 1.34 -12.51 3.02
CA TYR A 58 1.27 -13.73 3.79
C TYR A 58 0.57 -14.86 3.00
N ALA A 59 1.20 -16.05 2.96
CA ALA A 59 0.74 -17.20 2.18
C ALA A 59 -0.45 -17.93 2.85
N ASN A 60 -1.59 -17.28 2.99
CA ASN A 60 -2.79 -17.90 3.58
C ASN A 60 -4.09 -17.33 3.01
N GLY A 61 -4.82 -18.16 2.27
CA GLY A 61 -6.10 -17.83 1.66
C GLY A 61 -5.99 -17.06 0.33
N ASN A 62 -7.13 -16.58 -0.16
CA ASN A 62 -7.19 -15.77 -1.38
C ASN A 62 -6.73 -14.34 -1.12
N MET A 63 -6.12 -13.73 -2.13
CA MET A 63 -5.89 -12.30 -2.13
C MET A 63 -7.23 -11.53 -2.10
N HIS A 64 -7.28 -10.42 -1.39
CA HIS A 64 -8.41 -9.50 -1.37
C HIS A 64 -8.12 -8.29 -2.27
N VAL A 65 -9.11 -7.43 -2.47
CA VAL A 65 -8.99 -6.28 -3.38
C VAL A 65 -7.88 -5.30 -2.98
N GLY A 66 -7.55 -5.17 -1.69
CA GLY A 66 -6.40 -4.37 -1.23
C GLY A 66 -5.06 -4.94 -1.71
N HIS A 67 -4.88 -6.26 -1.69
CA HIS A 67 -3.70 -6.89 -2.31
C HIS A 67 -3.65 -6.62 -3.83
N MET A 68 -4.81 -6.62 -4.51
CA MET A 68 -4.84 -6.34 -5.95
C MET A 68 -4.50 -4.88 -6.26
N LEU A 69 -4.98 -3.92 -5.46
CA LEU A 69 -4.55 -2.52 -5.53
C LEU A 69 -3.01 -2.42 -5.44
N ASN A 70 -2.44 -3.03 -4.41
CA ASN A 70 -1.01 -3.07 -4.17
C ASN A 70 -0.23 -3.67 -5.36
N LYS A 71 -0.60 -4.87 -5.80
CA LYS A 71 0.10 -5.58 -6.89
C LYS A 71 -0.04 -4.88 -8.24
N VAL A 72 -1.19 -4.28 -8.54
CA VAL A 72 -1.39 -3.48 -9.76
C VAL A 72 -0.50 -2.25 -9.77
N ILE A 73 -0.45 -1.48 -8.68
CA ILE A 73 0.40 -0.27 -8.61
C ILE A 73 1.88 -0.64 -8.73
N LYS A 74 2.34 -1.71 -8.06
CA LYS A 74 3.71 -2.23 -8.21
C LYS A 74 4.04 -2.57 -9.66
N ASP A 75 3.15 -3.28 -10.34
CA ASP A 75 3.30 -3.66 -11.74
C ASP A 75 3.35 -2.43 -12.66
N VAL A 76 2.49 -1.45 -12.42
CA VAL A 76 2.50 -0.17 -13.18
C VAL A 76 3.83 0.54 -13.02
N ILE A 77 4.38 0.64 -11.80
CA ILE A 77 5.67 1.27 -11.54
C ILE A 77 6.78 0.52 -12.27
N CYS A 78 6.86 -0.81 -12.12
CA CYS A 78 7.91 -1.61 -12.75
C CYS A 78 7.83 -1.58 -14.28
N ARG A 79 6.63 -1.67 -14.87
CA ARG A 79 6.42 -1.54 -16.32
C ARG A 79 6.82 -0.16 -16.82
N TYR A 80 6.43 0.90 -16.12
CA TYR A 80 6.81 2.26 -16.48
C TYR A 80 8.33 2.45 -16.43
N LYS A 81 8.99 2.04 -15.36
CA LYS A 81 10.46 2.15 -15.26
C LYS A 81 11.19 1.32 -16.33
N ASN A 82 10.72 0.10 -16.63
CA ASN A 82 11.24 -0.66 -17.75
C ASN A 82 11.00 0.03 -19.10
N MET A 83 9.84 0.66 -19.32
CA MET A 83 9.54 1.45 -20.51
C MET A 83 10.48 2.64 -20.66
N GLU A 84 10.85 3.29 -19.54
CA GLU A 84 11.81 4.41 -19.51
C GLU A 84 13.27 3.95 -19.71
N GLY A 85 13.52 2.65 -19.80
CA GLY A 85 14.83 2.07 -20.08
C GLY A 85 15.62 1.72 -18.83
N PHE A 86 15.04 1.72 -17.65
CA PHE A 86 15.69 1.18 -16.44
C PHE A 86 15.65 -0.35 -16.43
N TYR A 87 16.69 -0.96 -15.90
CA TYR A 87 16.68 -2.38 -15.55
C TYR A 87 15.94 -2.53 -14.20
N THR A 88 14.70 -3.02 -14.27
CA THR A 88 13.80 -3.10 -13.09
C THR A 88 13.21 -4.49 -12.98
N PRO A 89 13.97 -5.50 -12.51
CA PRO A 89 13.40 -6.81 -12.24
C PRO A 89 12.44 -6.77 -11.04
N TYR A 90 11.28 -7.37 -11.22
CA TYR A 90 10.28 -7.52 -10.15
C TYR A 90 10.31 -8.96 -9.64
N ILE A 91 10.89 -9.17 -8.46
CA ILE A 91 10.96 -10.48 -7.80
C ILE A 91 9.80 -10.56 -6.80
N PRO A 92 8.74 -11.34 -7.09
CA PRO A 92 7.60 -11.45 -6.18
C PRO A 92 7.98 -12.30 -4.98
N GLY A 93 7.47 -11.93 -3.80
CA GLY A 93 7.76 -12.64 -2.57
C GLY A 93 6.54 -13.13 -1.82
N TRP A 94 6.73 -14.12 -0.92
CA TRP A 94 5.71 -14.58 0.02
C TRP A 94 6.30 -14.87 1.39
N ASP A 95 5.60 -14.37 2.41
CA ASP A 95 5.84 -14.73 3.80
C ASP A 95 5.10 -16.03 4.12
N THR A 96 5.85 -17.05 4.53
CA THR A 96 5.36 -18.43 4.52
C THR A 96 5.44 -19.14 5.88
N HIS A 97 5.88 -18.44 6.93
CA HIS A 97 6.00 -18.97 8.30
C HIS A 97 4.93 -18.40 9.24
N GLY A 98 4.86 -18.95 10.44
CA GLY A 98 4.13 -18.39 11.57
C GLY A 98 2.76 -18.99 11.86
N LEU A 99 2.14 -18.44 12.88
CA LEU A 99 0.89 -18.90 13.48
C LEU A 99 -0.31 -19.07 12.54
N PRO A 100 -0.53 -18.22 11.52
CA PRO A 100 -1.70 -18.38 10.67
C PRO A 100 -1.72 -19.70 9.89
N ILE A 101 -0.56 -20.22 9.50
CA ILE A 101 -0.45 -21.52 8.81
C ILE A 101 -0.62 -22.66 9.80
N GLU A 102 0.00 -22.61 11.00
CA GLU A 102 -0.22 -23.58 12.04
C GLU A 102 -1.72 -23.72 12.39
N ASN A 103 -2.39 -22.59 12.62
CA ASN A 103 -3.82 -22.57 12.90
C ASN A 103 -4.67 -23.11 11.74
N ALA A 104 -4.29 -22.86 10.49
CA ALA A 104 -5.01 -23.41 9.33
C ALA A 104 -4.89 -24.92 9.26
N ILE A 105 -3.72 -25.48 9.55
CA ILE A 105 -3.47 -26.94 9.61
C ILE A 105 -4.21 -27.57 10.79
N GLN A 106 -4.21 -26.96 11.97
CA GLN A 106 -4.96 -27.43 13.13
C GLN A 106 -6.47 -27.45 12.88
N LYS A 107 -7.02 -26.42 12.23
CA LYS A 107 -8.44 -26.39 11.80
C LYS A 107 -8.82 -27.49 10.82
N GLN A 108 -7.84 -28.09 10.12
CA GLN A 108 -8.04 -29.27 9.27
C GLN A 108 -7.99 -30.60 10.08
N GLY A 109 -7.94 -30.54 11.40
CA GLY A 109 -7.94 -31.71 12.29
C GLY A 109 -6.54 -32.29 12.55
N VAL A 110 -5.46 -31.59 12.20
CA VAL A 110 -4.10 -32.03 12.47
C VAL A 110 -3.69 -31.58 13.87
N ASP A 111 -3.50 -32.52 14.80
CA ASP A 111 -2.99 -32.23 16.15
C ASP A 111 -1.46 -32.20 16.14
N ARG A 112 -0.89 -31.06 16.49
CA ARG A 112 0.57 -30.85 16.63
C ARG A 112 1.20 -31.83 17.64
N LYS A 113 0.49 -32.12 18.74
CA LYS A 113 0.99 -32.97 19.84
C LYS A 113 1.00 -34.47 19.49
N SER A 114 0.34 -34.88 18.39
CA SER A 114 0.23 -36.28 17.96
C SER A 114 1.37 -36.75 17.05
N MET A 115 2.33 -35.87 16.70
CA MET A 115 3.40 -36.18 15.75
C MET A 115 4.72 -35.46 16.11
N SER A 116 5.84 -35.86 15.47
CA SER A 116 7.09 -35.16 15.62
C SER A 116 7.03 -33.73 15.04
N THR A 117 7.85 -32.84 15.59
CA THR A 117 7.97 -31.44 15.13
C THR A 117 8.28 -31.39 13.64
N ALA A 118 9.26 -32.16 13.15
CA ALA A 118 9.64 -32.18 11.73
C ALA A 118 8.44 -32.58 10.83
N LYS A 119 7.66 -33.59 11.20
CA LYS A 119 6.49 -34.04 10.44
C LYS A 119 5.36 -33.01 10.42
N PHE A 120 5.17 -32.28 11.52
CA PHE A 120 4.20 -31.17 11.54
C PHE A 120 4.65 -30.02 10.62
N ARG A 121 5.94 -29.68 10.64
CA ARG A 121 6.55 -28.66 9.76
C ARG A 121 6.42 -29.03 8.27
N GLU A 122 6.60 -30.31 7.89
CA GLU A 122 6.34 -30.78 6.51
C GLU A 122 4.91 -30.48 6.04
N LYS A 123 3.93 -30.66 6.92
CA LYS A 123 2.51 -30.34 6.60
C LYS A 123 2.30 -28.84 6.43
N CYS A 124 2.92 -28.01 7.28
CA CYS A 124 2.89 -26.56 7.14
C CYS A 124 3.54 -26.11 5.84
N TYR A 125 4.70 -26.67 5.50
CA TYR A 125 5.41 -26.44 4.24
C TYR A 125 4.54 -26.72 3.01
N ALA A 126 3.95 -27.90 2.94
CA ALA A 126 3.08 -28.29 1.83
C ALA A 126 1.83 -27.39 1.72
N TYR A 127 1.26 -26.98 2.86
CA TYR A 127 0.14 -26.04 2.88
C TYR A 127 0.56 -24.67 2.37
N ALA A 128 1.68 -24.14 2.83
CA ALA A 128 2.19 -22.83 2.43
C ALA A 128 2.41 -22.76 0.92
N LEU A 129 3.08 -23.76 0.32
CA LEU A 129 3.30 -23.82 -1.13
C LEU A 129 2.00 -23.82 -1.93
N LYS A 130 0.97 -24.53 -1.45
CA LYS A 130 -0.36 -24.52 -2.08
C LYS A 130 -1.02 -23.13 -2.04
N GLN A 131 -0.81 -22.37 -0.95
CA GLN A 131 -1.34 -21.01 -0.86
C GLN A 131 -0.55 -20.03 -1.74
N VAL A 132 0.78 -20.17 -1.80
CA VAL A 132 1.63 -19.40 -2.71
C VAL A 132 1.18 -19.57 -4.16
N GLU A 133 1.04 -20.83 -4.62
CA GLU A 133 0.58 -21.12 -5.97
C GLU A 133 -0.78 -20.50 -6.27
N ARG A 134 -1.74 -20.60 -5.34
CA ARG A 134 -3.06 -19.98 -5.48
C ARG A 134 -2.99 -18.47 -5.64
N GLN A 135 -2.21 -17.79 -4.79
CA GLN A 135 -2.07 -16.33 -4.83
C GLN A 135 -1.30 -15.88 -6.07
N MET A 136 -0.27 -16.62 -6.47
CA MET A 136 0.49 -16.38 -7.70
C MET A 136 -0.42 -16.40 -8.93
N GLN A 137 -1.29 -17.41 -9.08
CA GLN A 137 -2.24 -17.48 -10.18
C GLN A 137 -3.23 -16.31 -10.18
N GLN A 138 -3.62 -15.79 -9.01
CA GLN A 138 -4.45 -14.60 -8.91
C GLN A 138 -3.72 -13.33 -9.37
N CYS A 139 -2.43 -13.18 -9.07
CA CYS A 139 -1.59 -12.09 -9.58
C CYS A 139 -1.40 -12.18 -11.10
N ILE A 140 -1.09 -13.37 -11.62
CA ILE A 140 -0.94 -13.62 -13.05
C ILE A 140 -2.24 -13.26 -13.79
N ARG A 141 -3.41 -13.63 -13.24
CA ARG A 141 -4.72 -13.34 -13.85
C ARG A 141 -5.01 -11.84 -13.96
N VAL A 142 -4.49 -11.01 -13.07
CA VAL A 142 -4.63 -9.54 -13.15
C VAL A 142 -3.63 -8.90 -14.12
N GLY A 143 -2.76 -9.70 -14.72
CA GLY A 143 -1.80 -9.28 -15.74
C GLY A 143 -0.51 -8.69 -15.19
N THR A 144 -0.12 -9.01 -13.96
CA THR A 144 1.17 -8.55 -13.40
C THR A 144 2.36 -9.25 -14.05
N PHE A 145 3.43 -8.50 -14.33
CA PHE A 145 4.72 -9.00 -14.80
C PHE A 145 5.73 -9.06 -13.66
N ALA A 146 6.13 -10.28 -13.31
CA ALA A 146 7.11 -10.54 -12.27
C ALA A 146 7.82 -11.88 -12.54
N ASP A 147 8.97 -12.11 -11.90
CA ASP A 147 9.68 -13.39 -11.99
C ASP A 147 8.97 -14.48 -11.19
N TYR A 148 7.82 -14.93 -11.68
CA TYR A 148 7.06 -16.01 -11.07
C TYR A 148 7.73 -17.38 -11.17
N LYS A 149 8.78 -17.52 -11.98
CA LYS A 149 9.56 -18.75 -12.05
C LYS A 149 10.54 -18.87 -10.88
N HIS A 150 11.03 -17.74 -10.38
CA HIS A 150 12.01 -17.68 -9.31
C HIS A 150 11.59 -16.71 -8.20
N PRO A 151 10.38 -16.88 -7.63
CA PRO A 151 9.92 -16.03 -6.51
C PRO A 151 10.84 -16.21 -5.31
N TYR A 152 10.80 -15.30 -4.35
CA TYR A 152 11.38 -15.58 -3.06
C TYR A 152 10.30 -16.04 -2.07
N LEU A 153 10.57 -17.11 -1.35
CA LEU A 153 9.73 -17.61 -0.29
C LEU A 153 10.55 -17.69 0.99
N THR A 154 10.03 -17.20 2.10
CA THR A 154 10.79 -17.22 3.36
C THR A 154 11.08 -18.64 3.86
N LEU A 155 10.34 -19.66 3.38
CA LEU A 155 10.59 -21.09 3.62
C LEU A 155 11.64 -21.74 2.70
N HIS A 156 12.18 -21.01 1.73
CA HIS A 156 13.26 -21.57 0.90
C HIS A 156 14.54 -21.69 1.71
N LYS A 157 15.22 -22.83 1.60
CA LYS A 157 16.40 -23.14 2.40
C LYS A 157 17.53 -22.12 2.24
N GLU A 158 17.67 -21.53 1.07
CA GLU A 158 18.64 -20.46 0.79
C GLU A 158 18.28 -19.18 1.56
N PHE A 159 16.97 -18.87 1.64
CA PHE A 159 16.48 -17.72 2.40
C PHE A 159 16.64 -17.94 3.91
N GLU A 160 16.25 -19.13 4.42
CA GLU A 160 16.42 -19.51 5.82
C GLU A 160 17.90 -19.44 6.24
N ALA A 161 18.82 -19.96 5.41
CA ALA A 161 20.25 -19.87 5.67
C ALA A 161 20.75 -18.43 5.74
N ARG A 162 20.33 -17.57 4.80
CA ARG A 162 20.69 -16.15 4.81
C ARG A 162 20.12 -15.42 6.04
N GLN A 163 18.95 -15.83 6.50
CA GLN A 163 18.37 -15.29 7.74
C GLN A 163 19.21 -15.66 8.98
N ILE A 164 19.82 -16.87 9.01
CA ILE A 164 20.79 -17.24 10.03
C ILE A 164 22.02 -16.31 9.96
N ASP A 165 22.52 -15.99 8.77
CA ASP A 165 23.67 -15.07 8.61
C ASP A 165 23.33 -13.66 9.16
N VAL A 166 22.11 -13.17 8.90
CA VAL A 166 21.60 -11.89 9.43
C VAL A 166 21.53 -11.93 10.96
N PHE A 167 20.96 -13.00 11.52
CA PHE A 167 20.89 -13.19 12.97
C PHE A 167 22.29 -13.22 13.59
N ALA A 168 23.20 -13.99 13.00
CA ALA A 168 24.59 -14.12 13.43
C ALA A 168 25.31 -12.77 13.53
N LYS A 169 25.21 -11.95 12.48
CA LYS A 169 25.77 -10.59 12.47
C LYS A 169 25.25 -9.75 13.61
N MET A 170 23.93 -9.73 13.82
CA MET A 170 23.31 -8.94 14.89
C MET A 170 23.68 -9.48 16.28
N ALA A 171 23.80 -10.80 16.44
CA ALA A 171 24.17 -11.44 17.71
C ALA A 171 25.63 -11.18 18.09
N VAL A 172 26.55 -11.34 17.13
CA VAL A 172 27.98 -11.09 17.33
C VAL A 172 28.24 -9.60 17.61
N ASP A 173 27.52 -8.70 16.99
CA ASP A 173 27.58 -7.26 17.27
C ASP A 173 26.92 -6.89 18.63
N GLY A 174 26.41 -7.87 19.35
CA GLY A 174 25.82 -7.71 20.69
C GLY A 174 24.45 -7.00 20.70
N LEU A 175 23.74 -7.00 19.57
CA LEU A 175 22.37 -6.45 19.48
C LEU A 175 21.32 -7.45 19.95
N ILE A 176 21.59 -8.76 19.82
CA ILE A 176 20.68 -9.81 20.25
C ILE A 176 21.12 -10.35 21.62
N TYR A 177 20.18 -10.43 22.55
CA TYR A 177 20.42 -10.89 23.90
C TYR A 177 19.20 -11.61 24.50
N LYS A 178 19.40 -12.45 25.50
CA LYS A 178 18.34 -13.09 26.27
C LYS A 178 18.06 -12.32 27.56
N GLY A 179 16.78 -12.16 27.89
CA GLY A 179 16.38 -11.43 29.10
C GLY A 179 14.98 -11.78 29.58
N LEU A 180 14.79 -11.63 30.90
CA LEU A 180 13.47 -11.76 31.52
C LEU A 180 12.81 -10.39 31.57
N LYS A 181 11.81 -10.15 30.68
CA LYS A 181 11.07 -8.89 30.59
C LYS A 181 9.60 -9.15 30.34
N PRO A 182 8.67 -8.24 30.75
CA PRO A 182 7.28 -8.29 30.34
C PRO A 182 7.14 -8.11 28.82
N VAL A 183 6.39 -9.03 28.21
CA VAL A 183 6.05 -9.00 26.78
C VAL A 183 4.55 -9.13 26.63
N TYR A 184 4.02 -8.77 25.44
CA TYR A 184 2.68 -9.18 25.05
C TYR A 184 2.64 -10.71 25.01
N TRP A 185 1.83 -11.32 25.85
CA TRP A 185 1.67 -12.76 25.95
C TRP A 185 0.23 -13.17 25.62
N SER A 186 0.07 -14.09 24.68
CA SER A 186 -1.22 -14.67 24.35
C SER A 186 -1.39 -16.02 25.03
N PRO A 187 -2.19 -16.14 26.09
CA PRO A 187 -2.48 -17.44 26.71
C PRO A 187 -3.16 -18.41 25.75
N SER A 188 -4.00 -17.88 24.85
CA SER A 188 -4.71 -18.69 23.85
C SER A 188 -3.80 -19.24 22.76
N SER A 189 -2.66 -18.61 22.55
CA SER A 189 -1.62 -19.01 21.60
C SER A 189 -0.40 -19.62 22.28
N GLU A 190 -0.26 -19.51 23.59
CA GLU A 190 0.89 -19.95 24.39
C GLU A 190 2.23 -19.39 23.84
N SER A 191 2.23 -18.10 23.46
CA SER A 191 3.39 -17.48 22.83
C SER A 191 3.44 -15.96 23.04
N ALA A 192 4.66 -15.40 23.02
CA ALA A 192 4.89 -13.97 22.91
C ALA A 192 4.37 -13.44 21.56
N LEU A 193 3.95 -12.18 21.54
CA LEU A 193 3.49 -11.46 20.35
C LEU A 193 4.33 -10.20 20.12
N ALA A 194 4.49 -9.81 18.85
CA ALA A 194 4.97 -8.49 18.48
C ALA A 194 3.85 -7.45 18.62
N GLU A 195 4.19 -6.15 18.72
CA GLU A 195 3.22 -5.07 18.74
C GLU A 195 2.32 -5.07 17.49
N ALA A 196 2.87 -5.44 16.33
CA ALA A 196 2.13 -5.57 15.06
C ALA A 196 1.10 -6.72 15.06
N GLU A 197 1.16 -7.62 16.03
CA GLU A 197 0.27 -8.78 16.18
C GLU A 197 -0.85 -8.54 17.20
N VAL A 198 -0.97 -7.31 17.72
CA VAL A 198 -1.97 -6.91 18.71
C VAL A 198 -3.03 -6.02 18.08
N GLU A 199 -4.29 -6.35 18.35
CA GLU A 199 -5.46 -5.52 18.00
C GLU A 199 -6.14 -5.05 19.28
N TYR A 200 -6.76 -3.88 19.25
CA TYR A 200 -7.45 -3.33 20.40
C TYR A 200 -8.96 -3.38 20.21
N HIS A 201 -9.66 -3.89 21.24
CA HIS A 201 -11.12 -3.95 21.28
C HIS A 201 -11.62 -3.40 22.60
N ASP A 202 -12.80 -2.79 22.57
CA ASP A 202 -13.45 -2.32 23.80
C ASP A 202 -13.95 -3.50 24.64
N VAL A 203 -13.49 -3.56 25.90
CA VAL A 203 -13.95 -4.55 26.88
C VAL A 203 -14.44 -3.87 28.15
N LYS A 204 -15.39 -4.51 28.82
CA LYS A 204 -15.86 -4.10 30.13
C LYS A 204 -15.08 -4.82 31.21
N SER A 205 -14.31 -4.06 31.99
CA SER A 205 -13.42 -4.59 33.05
C SER A 205 -13.82 -4.13 34.44
N PRO A 206 -13.63 -4.99 35.49
CA PRO A 206 -13.80 -4.55 36.87
C PRO A 206 -12.69 -3.57 37.22
N THR A 207 -13.07 -2.56 37.98
CA THR A 207 -12.15 -1.51 38.45
C THR A 207 -12.23 -1.44 39.97
N ILE A 208 -11.13 -1.72 40.62
CA ILE A 208 -11.08 -1.78 42.09
C ILE A 208 -10.16 -0.72 42.67
N TYR A 209 -10.56 -0.22 43.84
CA TYR A 209 -9.79 0.67 44.68
C TYR A 209 -9.41 -0.08 45.97
N VAL A 210 -8.10 -0.18 46.24
CA VAL A 210 -7.58 -1.01 47.31
C VAL A 210 -6.68 -0.20 48.23
N ARG A 211 -6.91 -0.28 49.55
CA ARG A 211 -6.06 0.38 50.53
C ARG A 211 -4.96 -0.55 51.02
N PHE A 212 -3.75 -0.01 51.10
CA PHE A 212 -2.53 -0.67 51.59
C PHE A 212 -2.10 -0.03 52.89
N LYS A 213 -2.09 -0.80 53.98
CA LYS A 213 -1.77 -0.28 55.30
C LYS A 213 -0.30 0.12 55.39
N VAL A 214 0.01 1.30 55.89
CA VAL A 214 1.38 1.75 56.17
C VAL A 214 1.95 0.90 57.26
N LYS A 215 3.13 0.29 57.03
CA LYS A 215 3.88 -0.51 57.97
C LYS A 215 4.99 0.29 58.65
N ASP A 216 5.77 1.02 57.86
CA ASP A 216 6.80 1.96 58.33
C ASP A 216 6.65 3.29 57.59
N GLY A 217 6.15 4.30 58.31
CA GLY A 217 5.91 5.65 57.77
C GLY A 217 7.14 6.56 57.78
N LYS A 218 8.32 6.07 58.15
CA LYS A 218 9.61 6.79 58.18
C LYS A 218 9.57 8.12 58.98
N GLY A 219 8.68 8.19 59.97
CA GLY A 219 8.49 9.42 60.76
C GLY A 219 7.73 10.53 60.01
N ILE A 220 7.25 10.26 58.78
CA ILE A 220 6.52 11.19 57.91
C ILE A 220 5.01 10.97 58.09
N LEU A 221 4.59 9.68 58.04
CA LEU A 221 3.22 9.23 58.30
C LEU A 221 3.21 8.56 59.68
N GLU A 222 2.79 9.28 60.73
CA GLU A 222 2.73 8.81 62.10
C GLU A 222 1.33 8.23 62.42
N GLY A 223 1.30 7.16 63.27
CA GLY A 223 0.04 6.49 63.64
C GLY A 223 -0.24 5.21 62.87
N ASP A 224 -1.12 4.37 63.40
CA ASP A 224 -1.37 2.99 62.89
C ASP A 224 -2.49 2.86 61.88
N ASP A 225 -3.20 3.96 61.52
CA ASP A 225 -4.39 3.91 60.70
C ASP A 225 -4.22 4.69 59.38
N ASN A 226 -3.04 4.67 58.78
CA ASN A 226 -2.70 5.30 57.53
C ASN A 226 -2.62 4.29 56.37
N TYR A 227 -3.15 4.63 55.21
CA TYR A 227 -3.22 3.75 54.03
C TYR A 227 -2.92 4.52 52.77
N PHE A 228 -2.15 3.91 51.85
CA PHE A 228 -2.12 4.33 50.46
C PHE A 228 -3.29 3.68 49.69
N VAL A 229 -3.94 4.39 48.82
CA VAL A 229 -5.04 3.85 47.98
C VAL A 229 -4.59 3.72 46.56
N ILE A 230 -4.54 2.48 46.06
CA ILE A 230 -4.27 2.19 44.65
C ILE A 230 -5.53 1.93 43.86
N TRP A 231 -5.40 1.99 42.56
CA TRP A 231 -6.46 1.70 41.58
C TRP A 231 -5.93 0.75 40.50
N THR A 232 -6.76 -0.23 40.10
CA THR A 232 -6.41 -1.16 39.01
C THR A 232 -7.66 -1.67 38.27
N THR A 233 -7.52 -1.96 36.97
CA THR A 233 -8.51 -2.65 36.13
C THR A 233 -8.25 -4.15 36.02
N THR A 234 -7.14 -4.64 36.60
CA THR A 234 -6.70 -6.02 36.54
C THR A 234 -6.48 -6.57 37.98
N PRO A 235 -7.55 -6.85 38.76
CA PRO A 235 -7.40 -7.36 40.13
C PRO A 235 -6.50 -8.57 40.26
N TRP A 236 -6.42 -9.44 39.24
CA TRP A 236 -5.57 -10.62 39.18
C TRP A 236 -4.05 -10.29 39.30
N THR A 237 -3.62 -9.03 39.07
CA THR A 237 -2.21 -8.62 39.24
C THR A 237 -1.84 -8.24 40.65
N ILE A 238 -2.82 -7.96 41.53
CA ILE A 238 -2.58 -7.58 42.94
C ILE A 238 -1.68 -8.60 43.67
N PRO A 239 -1.83 -9.94 43.51
CA PRO A 239 -0.91 -10.91 44.11
C PRO A 239 0.57 -10.71 43.77
N GLY A 240 0.85 -10.06 42.64
CA GLY A 240 2.20 -9.71 42.17
C GLY A 240 2.69 -8.34 42.60
N ASN A 241 1.92 -7.59 43.39
CA ASN A 241 2.31 -6.26 43.88
C ASN A 241 3.63 -6.27 44.64
N GLN A 242 4.50 -5.30 44.34
CA GLN A 242 5.79 -5.11 45.04
C GLN A 242 5.98 -3.65 45.46
N ALA A 243 5.28 -2.73 44.78
CA ALA A 243 5.45 -1.32 45.06
C ALA A 243 4.17 -0.52 44.79
N ILE A 244 4.14 0.69 45.32
CA ILE A 244 3.18 1.74 45.02
C ILE A 244 3.96 2.90 44.44
N CYS A 245 3.75 3.23 43.18
CA CYS A 245 4.47 4.28 42.48
C CYS A 245 3.74 5.64 42.58
N LEU A 246 4.47 6.67 42.97
CA LEU A 246 4.01 8.06 43.07
C LEU A 246 4.80 8.95 42.10
N ASN A 247 4.22 10.08 41.70
CA ASN A 247 4.96 11.10 40.98
C ASN A 247 5.68 12.04 41.97
N PRO A 248 7.00 12.22 41.87
CA PRO A 248 7.76 12.99 42.84
C PRO A 248 7.32 14.45 42.96
N ARG A 249 6.79 15.01 41.86
CA ARG A 249 6.43 16.44 41.77
C ARG A 249 5.01 16.76 42.19
N PHE A 250 4.14 15.75 42.31
CA PHE A 250 2.72 15.95 42.66
C PHE A 250 2.53 16.15 44.15
N THR A 251 1.40 16.75 44.51
CA THR A 251 1.02 16.93 45.92
C THR A 251 0.01 15.85 46.33
N TYR A 252 0.35 15.08 47.34
CA TYR A 252 -0.49 14.05 47.96
C TYR A 252 -1.06 14.55 49.25
N ALA A 253 -2.30 14.15 49.53
CA ALA A 253 -3.00 14.48 50.79
C ALA A 253 -3.24 13.26 51.62
N LEU A 254 -2.91 13.33 52.94
CA LEU A 254 -3.42 12.41 53.95
C LEU A 254 -4.77 12.92 54.42
N VAL A 255 -5.86 12.19 54.10
CA VAL A 255 -7.21 12.61 54.36
C VAL A 255 -7.90 11.62 55.28
N LYS A 256 -8.45 12.13 56.40
CA LYS A 256 -9.23 11.35 57.38
C LYS A 256 -10.54 10.89 56.77
N SER A 257 -10.94 9.65 56.99
CA SER A 257 -12.20 9.06 56.61
C SER A 257 -12.67 7.99 57.60
N GLU A 258 -13.91 7.52 57.42
CA GLU A 258 -14.49 6.41 58.19
C GLU A 258 -13.76 5.06 57.95
N LYS A 259 -12.92 5.01 56.91
CA LYS A 259 -12.10 3.84 56.55
C LYS A 259 -10.60 3.96 56.89
N GLY A 260 -10.26 4.90 57.75
CA GLY A 260 -8.89 5.27 58.10
C GLY A 260 -8.40 6.50 57.32
N ASN A 261 -7.15 6.90 57.59
CA ASN A 261 -6.52 8.03 56.91
C ASN A 261 -5.94 7.57 55.59
N LEU A 262 -6.45 8.14 54.48
CA LEU A 262 -6.14 7.71 53.12
C LEU A 262 -5.14 8.68 52.45
N VAL A 263 -4.09 8.20 51.89
CA VAL A 263 -3.13 8.94 51.05
C VAL A 263 -3.55 8.79 49.59
N VAL A 264 -3.89 9.91 48.95
CA VAL A 264 -4.25 10.01 47.57
C VAL A 264 -3.75 11.34 46.98
N LEU A 265 -3.74 11.47 45.66
CA LEU A 265 -3.44 12.75 44.99
C LEU A 265 -4.43 13.84 45.44
N GLU A 266 -3.96 15.02 45.85
CA GLU A 266 -4.78 16.08 46.42
C GLU A 266 -5.89 16.53 45.44
N GLU A 267 -5.57 16.67 44.18
CA GLU A 267 -6.51 17.10 43.12
C GLU A 267 -7.69 16.12 42.93
N LEU A 268 -7.51 14.85 43.30
CA LEU A 268 -8.52 13.79 43.13
C LEU A 268 -9.37 13.55 44.40
N VAL A 269 -9.07 14.20 45.53
CA VAL A 269 -9.74 13.94 46.83
C VAL A 269 -11.27 14.03 46.71
N ASP A 270 -11.80 15.07 46.11
CA ASP A 270 -13.26 15.29 46.06
C ASP A 270 -13.97 14.21 45.25
N SER A 271 -13.45 13.89 44.04
CA SER A 271 -14.00 12.86 43.14
C SER A 271 -13.85 11.44 43.73
N LEU A 272 -12.74 11.16 44.42
CA LEU A 272 -12.54 9.86 45.09
C LEU A 272 -13.48 9.65 46.25
N TRP A 273 -13.71 10.69 47.10
CA TRP A 273 -14.65 10.60 48.23
C TRP A 273 -16.08 10.34 47.80
N GLU A 274 -16.48 10.99 46.69
CA GLU A 274 -17.77 10.69 46.05
C GLU A 274 -17.82 9.23 45.56
N THR A 275 -16.78 8.79 44.87
CA THR A 275 -16.64 7.40 44.36
C THR A 275 -16.71 6.37 45.51
N PHE A 276 -16.05 6.63 46.61
CA PHE A 276 -16.03 5.73 47.76
C PHE A 276 -17.27 5.81 48.64
N GLY A 277 -18.11 6.83 48.44
CA GLY A 277 -19.29 7.11 49.25
C GLY A 277 -18.95 7.50 50.69
N LEU A 278 -17.76 8.10 50.94
CA LEU A 278 -17.27 8.53 52.25
C LEU A 278 -17.81 9.93 52.62
N LYS A 279 -18.14 10.12 53.88
CA LYS A 279 -18.67 11.38 54.41
C LYS A 279 -17.66 12.21 55.19
N GLU A 280 -16.85 11.54 55.99
CA GLU A 280 -15.78 12.21 56.73
C GLU A 280 -14.64 12.55 55.77
N LYS A 281 -14.30 13.86 55.69
CA LYS A 281 -13.27 14.37 54.79
C LYS A 281 -12.52 15.54 55.45
N GLU A 282 -11.40 15.27 56.03
CA GLU A 282 -10.51 16.28 56.63
C GLU A 282 -9.08 16.04 56.13
N ILE A 283 -8.46 17.00 55.48
CA ILE A 283 -7.07 16.91 55.06
C ILE A 283 -6.18 17.16 56.28
N LEU A 284 -5.52 16.07 56.73
CA LEU A 284 -4.66 16.14 57.90
C LEU A 284 -3.27 16.69 57.56
N LYS A 285 -2.72 16.32 56.39
CA LYS A 285 -1.37 16.74 55.99
C LYS A 285 -1.23 16.65 54.48
N ARG A 286 -0.31 17.44 53.94
CA ARG A 286 0.06 17.46 52.52
C ARG A 286 1.55 17.15 52.35
N PHE A 287 1.92 16.45 51.26
CA PHE A 287 3.27 16.03 50.97
C PHE A 287 3.55 16.20 49.49
N LYS A 288 4.80 16.50 49.14
CA LYS A 288 5.28 16.19 47.79
C LYS A 288 5.52 14.69 47.66
N GLY A 289 5.32 14.12 46.45
CA GLY A 289 5.54 12.68 46.29
C GLY A 289 6.90 12.21 46.72
N GLU A 290 7.97 12.97 46.40
CA GLU A 290 9.35 12.69 46.83
C GLU A 290 9.56 12.57 48.33
N GLU A 291 8.73 13.25 49.15
CA GLU A 291 8.80 13.14 50.64
C GLU A 291 8.31 11.78 51.17
N LEU A 292 7.49 11.06 50.35
CA LEU A 292 6.90 9.76 50.73
C LEU A 292 7.72 8.56 50.23
N GLU A 293 8.84 8.80 49.56
CA GLU A 293 9.70 7.75 49.03
C GLU A 293 10.25 6.82 50.14
N TYR A 294 10.34 5.51 49.84
CA TYR A 294 10.78 4.45 50.74
C TYR A 294 9.88 4.15 51.94
N ILE A 295 8.69 4.73 52.05
CA ILE A 295 7.67 4.25 53.00
C ILE A 295 7.32 2.81 52.60
N THR A 296 7.09 1.94 53.60
CA THR A 296 6.67 0.56 53.35
C THR A 296 5.21 0.36 53.76
N CYS A 297 4.49 -0.41 52.97
CA CYS A 297 3.11 -0.83 53.26
C CYS A 297 3.06 -2.35 53.39
N THR A 298 2.08 -2.84 54.15
CA THR A 298 1.76 -4.27 54.22
C THR A 298 0.93 -4.66 53.00
N HIS A 299 1.31 -5.78 52.36
CA HIS A 299 0.55 -6.31 51.22
C HIS A 299 -0.81 -6.82 51.71
N PRO A 300 -1.96 -6.38 51.13
CA PRO A 300 -3.28 -6.66 51.67
C PRO A 300 -3.69 -8.14 51.62
N LEU A 301 -3.17 -8.94 50.66
CA LEU A 301 -3.47 -10.37 50.53
C LEU A 301 -2.41 -11.26 51.24
N TYR A 302 -1.17 -10.76 51.44
CA TYR A 302 -0.04 -11.50 51.98
C TYR A 302 0.67 -10.62 53.00
N PRO A 303 0.21 -10.65 54.27
CA PRO A 303 0.72 -9.76 55.34
C PRO A 303 2.22 -9.88 55.64
N GLU A 304 2.84 -11.00 55.27
CA GLU A 304 4.28 -11.22 55.34
C GLU A 304 5.09 -10.48 54.27
N ARG A 305 4.45 -9.97 53.24
CA ARG A 305 5.07 -9.23 52.13
C ARG A 305 4.89 -7.74 52.31
N GLU A 306 5.86 -6.97 51.81
CA GLU A 306 5.86 -5.51 51.81
C GLU A 306 5.64 -4.96 50.41
N SER A 307 5.00 -3.80 50.36
CA SER A 307 4.85 -2.96 49.17
C SER A 307 5.60 -1.65 49.42
N LEU A 308 6.64 -1.38 48.62
CA LEU A 308 7.49 -0.20 48.74
C LEU A 308 6.90 1.00 48.04
N VAL A 309 6.89 2.18 48.65
CA VAL A 309 6.57 3.44 47.96
C VAL A 309 7.78 3.89 47.16
N ILE A 310 7.62 4.05 45.86
CA ILE A 310 8.65 4.39 44.87
C ILE A 310 8.22 5.57 44.01
N MET A 311 9.18 6.20 43.30
CA MET A 311 8.94 7.38 42.49
C MET A 311 9.03 7.07 40.99
N GLY A 312 8.02 7.53 40.19
CA GLY A 312 8.01 7.38 38.74
C GLY A 312 7.29 8.50 38.02
N ASP A 313 7.88 9.01 36.95
CA ASP A 313 7.34 10.11 36.15
C ASP A 313 6.12 9.69 35.29
N HIS A 314 5.85 8.40 35.14
CA HIS A 314 4.70 7.85 34.38
C HIS A 314 3.37 7.97 35.12
N VAL A 315 3.38 8.32 36.40
CA VAL A 315 2.15 8.54 37.18
C VAL A 315 1.52 9.86 36.73
N THR A 316 0.24 9.81 36.31
CA THR A 316 -0.54 10.96 35.80
C THR A 316 -1.68 11.35 36.76
N THR A 317 -2.35 12.47 36.45
CA THR A 317 -3.50 12.99 37.20
C THR A 317 -4.83 12.65 36.58
N ASP A 318 -4.84 12.02 35.38
CA ASP A 318 -6.05 11.87 34.56
C ASP A 318 -7.01 10.80 35.05
N SER A 319 -6.49 9.84 35.84
CA SER A 319 -7.29 8.71 36.33
C SER A 319 -6.68 8.07 37.57
N GLY A 320 -7.48 7.23 38.25
CA GLY A 320 -7.03 6.47 39.42
C GLY A 320 -7.00 7.30 40.67
N THR A 321 -5.94 7.15 41.48
CA THR A 321 -5.78 7.78 42.79
C THR A 321 -4.49 8.60 42.93
N GLY A 322 -3.67 8.64 41.88
CA GLY A 322 -2.31 9.16 41.94
C GLY A 322 -1.29 8.21 42.58
N CYS A 323 -1.75 7.04 43.10
CA CYS A 323 -0.89 5.98 43.65
C CYS A 323 -1.06 4.75 42.75
N VAL A 324 -0.04 4.43 41.97
CA VAL A 324 -0.09 3.36 40.98
C VAL A 324 0.36 2.03 41.55
N HIS A 325 -0.50 1.00 41.52
CA HIS A 325 -0.16 -0.38 41.77
C HIS A 325 0.95 -0.85 40.84
N THR A 326 2.04 -1.36 41.36
CA THR A 326 3.22 -1.74 40.59
C THR A 326 3.59 -3.20 40.80
N ALA A 327 3.57 -3.98 39.68
CA ALA A 327 3.89 -5.42 39.65
C ALA A 327 4.86 -5.69 38.49
N SER A 328 6.14 -5.88 38.81
CA SER A 328 7.26 -5.95 37.84
C SER A 328 7.11 -6.98 36.71
N GLY A 329 6.30 -8.02 36.93
CA GLY A 329 6.06 -9.10 35.96
C GLY A 329 4.97 -8.82 34.93
N PHE A 330 4.17 -7.72 35.08
CA PHE A 330 2.92 -7.54 34.35
C PHE A 330 2.75 -6.15 33.66
N GLY A 331 3.82 -5.36 33.59
CA GLY A 331 3.83 -4.09 32.90
C GLY A 331 5.26 -3.64 32.59
N VAL A 332 5.45 -2.98 31.44
CA VAL A 332 6.77 -2.48 31.01
C VAL A 332 7.24 -1.34 31.93
N ASP A 333 6.35 -0.40 32.25
CA ASP A 333 6.67 0.71 33.15
C ASP A 333 6.94 0.21 34.56
N ASP A 334 6.15 -0.74 35.04
CA ASP A 334 6.34 -1.42 36.35
C ASP A 334 7.69 -2.12 36.41
N PHE A 335 8.04 -2.84 35.35
CA PHE A 335 9.35 -3.52 35.27
C PHE A 335 10.49 -2.50 35.30
N ASN A 336 10.45 -1.46 34.47
CA ASN A 336 11.51 -0.47 34.37
C ASN A 336 11.73 0.27 35.69
N ILE A 337 10.64 0.66 36.37
CA ILE A 337 10.75 1.37 37.65
C ILE A 337 11.24 0.43 38.77
N CYS A 338 10.75 -0.81 38.80
CA CYS A 338 11.21 -1.82 39.77
C CYS A 338 12.70 -2.11 39.63
N GLN A 339 13.23 -2.14 38.39
CA GLN A 339 14.67 -2.31 38.15
C GLN A 339 15.53 -1.20 38.79
N LYS A 340 15.07 0.08 38.71
CA LYS A 340 15.76 1.21 39.35
C LYS A 340 15.87 1.04 40.87
N TYR A 341 14.84 0.46 41.51
CA TYR A 341 14.80 0.16 42.94
C TYR A 341 15.33 -1.23 43.30
N LYS A 342 15.88 -1.98 42.31
CA LYS A 342 16.43 -3.32 42.46
C LYS A 342 15.42 -4.34 43.07
N LEU A 343 14.14 -4.16 42.75
CA LEU A 343 13.10 -5.12 43.10
C LEU A 343 13.14 -6.32 42.14
N PRO A 344 12.97 -7.56 42.64
CA PRO A 344 13.01 -8.74 41.78
C PRO A 344 11.81 -8.78 40.82
N VAL A 345 11.95 -9.47 39.67
CA VAL A 345 10.84 -9.73 38.80
C VAL A 345 10.00 -10.88 39.36
N LEU A 346 8.72 -10.63 39.65
CA LEU A 346 7.78 -11.64 40.13
C LEU A 346 6.84 -12.05 39.00
N VAL A 347 6.82 -13.37 38.72
CA VAL A 347 5.89 -13.98 37.77
C VAL A 347 5.02 -14.98 38.50
N ASN A 348 3.73 -14.72 38.58
CA ASN A 348 2.76 -15.54 39.30
C ASN A 348 1.59 -15.99 38.41
N VAL A 349 1.77 -15.93 37.11
CA VAL A 349 0.85 -16.46 36.08
C VAL A 349 1.66 -17.32 35.11
N ASP A 350 1.17 -18.50 34.80
CA ASP A 350 1.81 -19.45 33.89
C ASP A 350 1.59 -19.10 32.43
N GLU A 351 2.08 -19.93 31.49
CA GLU A 351 1.95 -19.75 30.05
C GLU A 351 0.51 -19.87 29.53
N HIS A 352 -0.37 -20.53 30.26
CA HIS A 352 -1.78 -20.73 29.95
C HIS A 352 -2.68 -19.57 30.45
N GLY A 353 -2.08 -18.61 31.20
CA GLY A 353 -2.81 -17.50 31.82
C GLY A 353 -3.47 -17.92 33.14
N CYS A 354 -2.99 -18.97 33.78
CA CYS A 354 -3.47 -19.43 35.07
C CYS A 354 -2.56 -19.00 36.24
N MET A 355 -3.16 -18.66 37.37
CA MET A 355 -2.45 -18.26 38.55
C MET A 355 -1.61 -19.45 39.08
N MET A 356 -0.34 -19.18 39.43
CA MET A 356 0.60 -20.19 39.87
C MET A 356 0.43 -20.53 41.40
N GLU A 357 0.99 -21.65 41.83
CA GLU A 357 0.98 -22.09 43.25
C GLU A 357 1.56 -21.05 44.23
N SER A 358 2.47 -20.19 43.76
CA SER A 358 3.04 -19.06 44.53
C SER A 358 1.98 -18.06 45.01
N CYS A 359 0.77 -18.07 44.45
CA CYS A 359 -0.35 -17.26 44.89
C CYS A 359 -1.19 -17.89 46.03
N GLY A 360 -0.85 -19.12 46.43
CA GLY A 360 -1.57 -19.88 47.46
C GLY A 360 -2.71 -20.74 46.92
N GLU A 361 -3.10 -21.77 47.62
CA GLU A 361 -4.12 -22.76 47.20
C GLU A 361 -5.47 -22.13 46.85
N TRP A 362 -5.81 -21.00 47.47
CA TRP A 362 -7.10 -20.32 47.25
C TRP A 362 -7.22 -19.67 45.85
N LEU A 363 -6.11 -19.45 45.14
CA LEU A 363 -6.07 -18.76 43.86
C LEU A 363 -5.39 -19.60 42.77
N ALA A 364 -4.52 -20.52 43.12
CA ALA A 364 -3.74 -21.34 42.18
C ALA A 364 -4.65 -22.08 41.15
N GLY A 365 -4.23 -22.13 39.90
CA GLY A 365 -4.92 -22.80 38.79
C GLY A 365 -6.10 -22.04 38.21
N GLN A 366 -6.53 -20.93 38.80
CA GLN A 366 -7.61 -20.11 38.20
C GLN A 366 -7.08 -19.29 37.05
N TYR A 367 -7.86 -19.22 35.95
CA TYR A 367 -7.58 -18.33 34.83
C TYR A 367 -7.72 -16.86 35.26
N VAL A 368 -6.92 -15.95 34.69
CA VAL A 368 -6.84 -14.54 35.10
C VAL A 368 -8.20 -13.82 35.15
N ASP A 369 -9.11 -14.16 34.25
CA ASP A 369 -10.45 -13.54 34.24
C ASP A 369 -11.29 -13.98 35.46
N ASP A 370 -11.20 -15.27 35.86
CA ASP A 370 -11.86 -15.80 37.07
C ASP A 370 -11.18 -15.28 38.32
N ALA A 371 -9.85 -15.17 38.29
CA ALA A 371 -9.04 -14.65 39.39
C ALA A 371 -9.42 -13.20 39.75
N ASN A 372 -9.84 -12.38 38.77
CA ASN A 372 -10.36 -11.03 39.05
C ASN A 372 -11.46 -11.02 40.09
N LYS A 373 -12.42 -11.92 40.00
CA LYS A 373 -13.52 -12.05 40.96
C LYS A 373 -13.05 -12.55 42.30
N THR A 374 -12.24 -13.61 42.29
CA THR A 374 -11.73 -14.26 43.53
C THR A 374 -10.89 -13.30 44.34
N VAL A 375 -9.99 -12.55 43.70
CA VAL A 375 -9.13 -11.54 44.34
C VAL A 375 -10.00 -10.40 44.91
N THR A 376 -10.98 -9.91 44.14
CA THR A 376 -11.87 -8.82 44.60
C THR A 376 -12.65 -9.23 45.86
N VAL A 377 -13.24 -10.42 45.86
CA VAL A 377 -13.97 -10.94 47.04
C VAL A 377 -13.02 -11.10 48.25
N LYS A 378 -11.81 -11.59 48.04
CA LYS A 378 -10.82 -11.75 49.12
C LYS A 378 -10.40 -10.41 49.73
N LEU A 379 -10.21 -9.39 48.88
CA LEU A 379 -9.90 -8.02 49.35
C LEU A 379 -11.07 -7.40 50.15
N GLU A 380 -12.31 -7.71 49.78
CA GLU A 380 -13.51 -7.29 50.51
C GLU A 380 -13.58 -7.95 51.90
N GLU A 381 -13.40 -9.28 51.94
CA GLU A 381 -13.34 -10.04 53.20
C GLU A 381 -12.28 -9.50 54.18
N LEU A 382 -11.11 -9.10 53.65
CA LEU A 382 -10.01 -8.51 54.43
C LEU A 382 -10.20 -7.02 54.75
N GLY A 383 -11.28 -6.42 54.29
CA GLY A 383 -11.61 -5.00 54.46
C GLY A 383 -10.64 -4.05 53.75
N ALA A 384 -9.89 -4.54 52.77
CA ALA A 384 -8.93 -3.77 51.98
C ALA A 384 -9.59 -3.10 50.76
N LEU A 385 -10.71 -3.63 50.27
CA LEU A 385 -11.48 -3.07 49.15
C LEU A 385 -12.27 -1.83 49.59
N LEU A 386 -12.04 -0.70 48.93
CA LEU A 386 -12.82 0.52 49.16
C LEU A 386 -14.01 0.63 48.24
N ASN A 387 -13.82 0.32 46.96
CA ASN A 387 -14.89 0.36 45.95
C ASN A 387 -14.61 -0.58 44.78
N LEU A 388 -15.69 -1.05 44.13
CA LEU A 388 -15.69 -1.81 42.90
C LEU A 388 -16.64 -1.12 41.92
N THR A 389 -16.09 -0.73 40.77
CA THR A 389 -16.88 -0.16 39.63
C THR A 389 -16.56 -0.92 38.34
N TRP A 390 -17.14 -0.52 37.22
CA TRP A 390 -16.91 -1.13 35.92
C TRP A 390 -16.63 -0.04 34.90
N ILE A 391 -15.59 -0.22 34.09
CA ILE A 391 -15.28 0.68 32.99
C ILE A 391 -15.24 -0.08 31.66
N THR A 392 -15.56 0.62 30.60
CA THR A 392 -15.29 0.14 29.22
C THR A 392 -14.07 0.86 28.69
N HIS A 393 -13.08 0.09 28.30
CA HIS A 393 -11.84 0.64 27.79
C HIS A 393 -11.24 -0.25 26.67
N SER A 394 -10.35 0.33 25.89
CA SER A 394 -9.63 -0.36 24.84
C SER A 394 -8.62 -1.34 25.45
N TYR A 395 -8.71 -2.64 25.08
CA TYR A 395 -7.88 -3.71 25.64
C TYR A 395 -7.19 -4.51 24.52
N PRO A 396 -5.91 -4.90 24.68
CA PRO A 396 -5.16 -5.63 23.67
C PRO A 396 -5.64 -7.08 23.51
N HIS A 397 -5.76 -7.50 22.24
CA HIS A 397 -6.18 -8.84 21.84
C HIS A 397 -5.18 -9.42 20.83
N ASP A 398 -5.02 -10.71 20.85
CA ASP A 398 -4.29 -11.45 19.81
C ASP A 398 -5.01 -11.31 18.46
N TRP A 399 -4.31 -10.79 17.46
CA TRP A 399 -4.87 -10.49 16.15
C TRP A 399 -5.45 -11.71 15.42
N ARG A 400 -5.03 -12.93 15.79
CA ARG A 400 -5.45 -14.18 15.15
C ARG A 400 -6.52 -14.94 15.92
N THR A 401 -6.35 -15.08 17.23
CA THR A 401 -7.33 -15.77 18.07
C THR A 401 -8.49 -14.87 18.47
N LYS A 402 -8.32 -13.54 18.38
CA LYS A 402 -9.27 -12.51 18.82
C LYS A 402 -9.58 -12.59 20.32
N LYS A 403 -8.69 -13.21 21.09
CA LYS A 403 -8.84 -13.32 22.55
C LYS A 403 -7.94 -12.29 23.24
N PRO A 404 -8.33 -11.85 24.47
CA PRO A 404 -7.51 -10.96 25.27
C PRO A 404 -6.11 -11.52 25.50
N ILE A 405 -5.11 -10.64 25.55
CA ILE A 405 -3.74 -10.95 25.92
C ILE A 405 -3.40 -10.33 27.26
N ILE A 406 -2.27 -10.73 27.82
CA ILE A 406 -1.72 -10.17 29.06
C ILE A 406 -0.31 -9.67 28.83
N PHE A 407 0.19 -8.78 29.72
CA PHE A 407 1.62 -8.60 29.89
C PHE A 407 2.12 -9.68 30.85
N ARG A 408 3.20 -10.37 30.47
CA ARG A 408 3.82 -11.40 31.29
C ARG A 408 5.33 -11.37 31.11
N ALA A 409 6.08 -11.25 32.21
CA ALA A 409 7.54 -11.40 32.16
C ALA A 409 7.87 -12.86 31.88
N THR A 410 8.72 -13.08 30.89
CA THR A 410 9.20 -14.39 30.46
C THR A 410 10.58 -14.25 29.82
N ASP A 411 11.38 -15.32 29.91
CA ASP A 411 12.68 -15.36 29.26
C ASP A 411 12.52 -15.41 27.76
N GLN A 412 12.98 -14.37 27.08
CA GLN A 412 12.85 -14.21 25.65
C GLN A 412 14.17 -13.71 25.04
N TRP A 413 14.29 -13.88 23.71
CA TRP A 413 15.34 -13.26 22.94
C TRP A 413 14.86 -11.91 22.42
N PHE A 414 15.71 -10.89 22.60
CA PHE A 414 15.44 -9.51 22.21
C PHE A 414 16.50 -8.97 21.27
N CYS A 415 16.07 -8.11 20.34
CA CYS A 415 16.95 -7.19 19.63
C CYS A 415 16.92 -5.83 20.36
N SER A 416 18.09 -5.36 20.80
CA SER A 416 18.23 -4.08 21.47
C SER A 416 18.06 -2.91 20.48
N ILE A 417 16.97 -2.17 20.62
CA ILE A 417 16.73 -0.95 19.86
C ILE A 417 17.56 0.21 20.42
N ASP A 418 17.72 0.29 21.73
CA ASP A 418 18.46 1.38 22.39
C ASP A 418 19.88 1.57 21.83
N LYS A 419 20.58 0.46 21.52
CA LYS A 419 21.95 0.50 21.00
C LYS A 419 22.07 1.11 19.60
N ILE A 420 21.01 1.07 18.81
CA ILE A 420 20.99 1.55 17.42
C ILE A 420 19.97 2.66 17.16
N ARG A 421 19.24 3.13 18.19
CA ARG A 421 18.14 4.10 18.08
C ARG A 421 18.55 5.38 17.34
N GLU A 422 19.64 6.01 17.75
CA GLU A 422 20.12 7.25 17.11
C GLU A 422 20.45 7.04 15.64
N LYS A 423 21.07 5.90 15.31
CA LYS A 423 21.35 5.54 13.92
C LYS A 423 20.07 5.30 13.13
N LEU A 424 19.08 4.62 13.70
CA LEU A 424 17.77 4.40 13.06
C LEU A 424 17.08 5.73 12.77
N LEU A 425 17.06 6.66 13.72
CA LEU A 425 16.44 7.98 13.54
C LEU A 425 17.16 8.78 12.43
N SER A 426 18.49 8.75 12.41
CA SER A 426 19.27 9.38 11.34
C SER A 426 19.01 8.77 9.96
N GLU A 427 18.85 7.45 9.88
CA GLU A 427 18.52 6.77 8.62
C GLU A 427 17.10 7.12 8.16
N ILE A 428 16.11 7.25 9.07
CA ILE A 428 14.76 7.71 8.74
C ILE A 428 14.79 9.11 8.11
N ASP A 429 15.60 10.01 8.64
CA ASP A 429 15.75 11.38 8.11
C ASP A 429 16.41 11.41 6.72
N SER A 430 17.17 10.38 6.35
CA SER A 430 17.83 10.25 5.04
C SER A 430 16.92 9.72 3.93
N VAL A 431 15.79 9.12 4.28
CA VAL A 431 14.84 8.48 3.34
C VAL A 431 13.87 9.51 2.75
N ASN A 432 13.57 9.39 1.47
CA ASN A 432 12.53 10.16 0.81
C ASN A 432 11.14 9.56 1.10
N TRP A 433 10.38 10.19 1.98
CA TRP A 433 9.01 9.80 2.33
C TRP A 433 8.02 10.57 1.44
N ILE A 434 7.44 9.92 0.46
CA ILE A 434 6.45 10.57 -0.45
C ILE A 434 5.26 11.12 0.35
N ASN A 435 4.80 10.36 1.36
CA ASN A 435 3.82 10.84 2.33
C ASN A 435 4.56 11.42 3.55
N GLU A 436 4.59 12.75 3.71
CA GLU A 436 5.27 13.42 4.85
C GLU A 436 4.84 12.90 6.22
N TRP A 437 3.55 12.59 6.40
CA TRP A 437 3.05 11.98 7.64
C TRP A 437 3.70 10.61 7.93
N GLY A 438 4.16 9.91 6.91
CA GLY A 438 4.88 8.63 7.06
C GLY A 438 6.20 8.78 7.79
N HIS A 439 6.97 9.83 7.49
CA HIS A 439 8.18 10.19 8.22
C HIS A 439 7.89 10.39 9.71
N ILE A 440 6.94 11.26 10.03
CA ILE A 440 6.56 11.57 11.42
C ILE A 440 6.14 10.30 12.15
N ARG A 441 5.36 9.45 11.49
CA ARG A 441 4.83 8.21 12.07
C ARG A 441 5.93 7.22 12.41
N ILE A 442 6.83 6.91 11.49
CA ILE A 442 7.91 5.94 11.74
C ILE A 442 8.97 6.49 12.69
N TYR A 443 9.25 7.80 12.60
CA TYR A 443 10.17 8.47 13.52
C TYR A 443 9.71 8.33 14.97
N ASN A 444 8.45 8.67 15.26
CA ASN A 444 7.90 8.55 16.61
C ASN A 444 7.83 7.08 17.07
N MET A 445 7.47 6.16 16.17
CA MET A 445 7.46 4.73 16.49
C MET A 445 8.84 4.22 16.90
N ILE A 446 9.91 4.64 16.25
CA ILE A 446 11.29 4.23 16.61
C ILE A 446 11.80 4.96 17.84
N LYS A 447 11.48 6.26 17.97
CA LYS A 447 11.88 7.09 19.10
C LYS A 447 11.44 6.50 20.43
N ASP A 448 10.19 6.03 20.51
CA ASP A 448 9.57 5.54 21.73
C ASP A 448 9.55 4.00 21.82
N ARG A 449 10.15 3.30 20.81
CA ARG A 449 10.13 1.85 20.73
C ARG A 449 11.01 1.22 21.81
N GLY A 450 10.45 0.22 22.54
CA GLY A 450 11.23 -0.70 23.36
C GLY A 450 11.98 -1.75 22.52
N ASP A 451 12.77 -2.59 23.18
CA ASP A 451 13.47 -3.69 22.53
C ASP A 451 12.50 -4.66 21.85
N TRP A 452 12.90 -5.17 20.68
CA TRP A 452 12.08 -6.07 19.91
C TRP A 452 12.22 -7.51 20.40
N CYS A 453 11.15 -8.11 20.93
CA CYS A 453 11.09 -9.53 21.27
C CYS A 453 11.04 -10.35 19.98
N ILE A 454 12.11 -11.08 19.68
CA ILE A 454 12.26 -11.84 18.42
C ILE A 454 11.95 -13.33 18.57
N SER A 455 11.79 -13.87 19.78
CA SER A 455 11.48 -15.29 20.01
C SER A 455 9.99 -15.56 20.06
N ARG A 456 9.60 -16.73 19.52
CA ARG A 456 8.22 -17.24 19.53
C ARG A 456 8.21 -18.70 19.94
N GLN A 457 7.29 -19.07 20.84
CA GLN A 457 7.08 -20.44 21.33
C GLN A 457 6.21 -21.23 20.37
N ARG A 458 6.67 -21.31 19.10
CA ARG A 458 5.97 -21.89 17.96
C ARG A 458 6.85 -22.92 17.26
N THR A 459 6.25 -23.64 16.30
CA THR A 459 6.89 -24.73 15.60
C THR A 459 7.24 -24.38 14.16
N TRP A 460 6.35 -23.64 13.46
CA TRP A 460 6.48 -23.32 12.05
C TRP A 460 7.12 -21.93 11.85
N GLY A 461 8.44 -21.91 11.72
CA GLY A 461 9.27 -20.73 11.49
C GLY A 461 10.76 -21.11 11.49
N VAL A 462 11.62 -20.15 11.33
CA VAL A 462 13.08 -20.34 11.36
C VAL A 462 13.51 -20.44 12.81
N PRO A 463 14.14 -21.55 13.26
CA PRO A 463 14.60 -21.68 14.64
C PRO A 463 15.70 -20.68 14.98
N ILE A 464 15.74 -20.24 16.23
CA ILE A 464 16.83 -19.42 16.77
C ILE A 464 18.08 -20.28 16.88
N PRO A 465 19.22 -19.97 16.20
CA PRO A 465 20.35 -20.86 16.05
C PRO A 465 21.31 -20.82 17.27
N ILE A 466 20.75 -20.93 18.46
CA ILE A 466 21.51 -20.82 19.73
C ILE A 466 21.61 -22.18 20.41
N PHE A 467 22.80 -22.45 20.94
CA PHE A 467 23.04 -23.54 21.90
C PHE A 467 23.32 -22.95 23.26
N TYR A 468 22.93 -23.70 24.28
CA TYR A 468 23.23 -23.39 25.68
C TYR A 468 24.29 -24.34 26.21
N CYS A 469 25.28 -23.78 26.85
CA CYS A 469 26.29 -24.52 27.62
C CYS A 469 25.68 -25.18 28.85
N GLU A 470 26.47 -26.02 29.54
CA GLU A 470 26.06 -26.74 30.76
C GLU A 470 25.63 -25.80 31.86
N ASP A 471 26.27 -24.64 32.01
CA ASP A 471 25.95 -23.59 32.99
C ASP A 471 24.80 -22.65 32.52
N GLY A 472 24.20 -22.91 31.37
CA GLY A 472 23.14 -22.09 30.80
C GLY A 472 23.60 -20.89 29.96
N THR A 473 24.90 -20.70 29.80
CA THR A 473 25.46 -19.62 28.95
C THR A 473 25.13 -19.87 27.48
N PRO A 474 24.57 -18.88 26.73
CA PRO A 474 24.31 -19.04 25.30
C PRO A 474 25.62 -18.96 24.52
N VAL A 475 25.72 -19.79 23.48
CA VAL A 475 26.85 -19.79 22.53
C VAL A 475 26.62 -18.71 21.49
N ILE A 476 27.41 -17.65 21.53
CA ILE A 476 27.45 -16.58 20.53
C ILE A 476 28.81 -16.68 19.81
N ASP A 477 28.88 -17.52 18.77
CA ASP A 477 30.12 -17.85 18.07
C ASP A 477 29.86 -17.89 16.56
N GLN A 478 30.58 -17.05 15.80
CA GLN A 478 30.42 -16.95 14.33
C GLN A 478 30.64 -18.31 13.65
N LYS A 479 31.58 -19.12 14.11
CA LYS A 479 31.84 -20.44 13.52
C LYS A 479 30.67 -21.40 13.64
N VAL A 480 29.95 -21.32 14.78
CA VAL A 480 28.75 -22.12 15.01
C VAL A 480 27.61 -21.63 14.09
N PHE A 481 27.43 -20.33 13.99
CA PHE A 481 26.42 -19.75 13.09
C PHE A 481 26.69 -20.09 11.63
N ASP A 482 27.93 -19.94 11.17
CA ASP A 482 28.33 -20.30 9.78
C ASP A 482 28.03 -21.77 9.48
N HIS A 483 28.30 -22.65 10.42
CA HIS A 483 28.02 -24.08 10.27
C HIS A 483 26.52 -24.36 10.19
N VAL A 484 25.72 -23.75 11.06
CA VAL A 484 24.26 -23.90 11.04
C VAL A 484 23.67 -23.33 9.76
N SER A 485 24.15 -22.16 9.29
CA SER A 485 23.75 -21.58 8.00
C SER A 485 24.04 -22.52 6.85
N ALA A 486 25.23 -23.15 6.81
CA ALA A 486 25.59 -24.13 5.79
C ALA A 486 24.66 -25.36 5.83
N LEU A 487 24.33 -25.87 7.01
CA LEU A 487 23.36 -26.98 7.17
C LEU A 487 21.97 -26.59 6.67
N PHE A 488 21.51 -25.38 6.95
CA PHE A 488 20.20 -24.90 6.46
C PHE A 488 20.20 -24.73 4.96
N ARG A 489 21.31 -24.25 4.37
CA ARG A 489 21.45 -24.10 2.91
C ARG A 489 21.40 -25.43 2.18
N GLU A 490 21.91 -26.49 2.81
CA GLU A 490 21.92 -27.85 2.24
C GLU A 490 20.59 -28.59 2.49
N PHE A 491 20.09 -28.59 3.74
CA PHE A 491 18.98 -29.46 4.17
C PHE A 491 17.68 -28.71 4.50
N GLY A 492 17.70 -27.37 4.63
CA GLY A 492 16.59 -26.56 5.18
C GLY A 492 16.51 -26.61 6.70
N SER A 493 15.68 -25.74 7.28
CA SER A 493 15.58 -25.55 8.74
C SER A 493 15.02 -26.76 9.52
N ASN A 494 14.42 -27.75 8.86
CA ASN A 494 13.97 -28.99 9.52
C ASN A 494 15.11 -29.76 10.16
N VAL A 495 16.34 -29.64 9.63
CA VAL A 495 17.55 -30.28 10.17
C VAL A 495 17.76 -29.93 11.66
N TRP A 496 17.34 -28.72 12.09
CA TRP A 496 17.42 -28.31 13.50
C TRP A 496 16.60 -29.17 14.44
N PHE A 497 15.46 -29.67 13.97
CA PHE A 497 14.53 -30.49 14.77
C PHE A 497 14.77 -32.00 14.60
N GLU A 498 15.48 -32.41 13.55
CA GLU A 498 15.75 -33.81 13.21
C GLU A 498 17.06 -34.34 13.78
N ARG A 499 18.08 -33.48 13.94
CA ARG A 499 19.41 -33.88 14.39
C ARG A 499 19.64 -33.51 15.85
N ASP A 500 20.53 -34.25 16.51
CA ASP A 500 21.01 -33.96 17.85
C ASP A 500 22.02 -32.80 17.83
N GLU A 501 22.25 -32.15 18.96
CA GLU A 501 23.13 -30.98 19.13
C GLU A 501 24.55 -31.21 18.60
N LYS A 502 25.12 -32.40 18.83
CA LYS A 502 26.45 -32.80 18.35
C LYS A 502 26.58 -32.81 16.83
N ASP A 503 25.49 -33.11 16.10
CA ASP A 503 25.46 -33.17 14.64
C ASP A 503 25.11 -31.79 14.03
N LEU A 504 24.74 -30.81 14.85
CA LEU A 504 24.44 -29.43 14.48
C LEU A 504 25.59 -28.49 14.83
N LEU A 505 26.53 -28.89 15.69
CA LEU A 505 27.75 -28.15 16.03
C LEU A 505 28.90 -28.51 15.07
N PRO A 506 29.85 -27.61 14.84
CA PRO A 506 31.08 -27.94 14.11
C PRO A 506 31.80 -29.12 14.73
N GLU A 507 32.43 -29.98 13.93
CA GLU A 507 33.16 -31.14 14.41
C GLU A 507 34.25 -30.72 15.41
N GLY A 508 34.28 -31.36 16.58
CA GLY A 508 35.24 -31.07 17.66
C GLY A 508 35.02 -29.73 18.37
N TYR A 509 33.86 -29.11 18.23
CA TYR A 509 33.56 -27.84 18.92
C TYR A 509 33.64 -28.00 20.45
N THR A 510 34.36 -27.08 21.08
CA THR A 510 34.52 -27.00 22.57
C THR A 510 34.22 -25.60 23.06
N ASN A 511 33.72 -25.49 24.29
CA ASN A 511 33.46 -24.21 24.96
C ASN A 511 33.79 -24.33 26.43
N GLU A 512 34.42 -23.30 27.02
CA GLU A 512 34.81 -23.27 28.45
C GLU A 512 33.63 -23.42 29.44
N HIS A 513 32.44 -22.98 29.04
CA HIS A 513 31.19 -23.11 29.78
C HIS A 513 30.50 -24.49 29.62
N SER A 514 31.07 -25.38 28.78
CA SER A 514 30.64 -26.77 28.60
C SER A 514 31.84 -27.73 28.67
N PRO A 515 32.45 -27.90 29.82
CA PRO A 515 33.68 -28.72 29.98
C PRO A 515 33.49 -30.21 29.65
N ASN A 516 32.25 -30.73 29.73
CA ASN A 516 31.91 -32.10 29.34
C ASN A 516 31.36 -32.22 27.92
N GLY A 517 31.34 -31.13 27.17
CA GLY A 517 30.84 -31.10 25.79
C GLY A 517 29.33 -31.31 25.67
N ILE A 518 28.56 -31.00 26.70
CA ILE A 518 27.11 -31.12 26.70
C ILE A 518 26.52 -29.75 26.32
N PHE A 519 25.71 -29.75 25.27
CA PHE A 519 25.00 -28.56 24.78
C PHE A 519 23.51 -28.87 24.66
N LYS A 520 22.69 -27.83 24.77
CA LYS A 520 21.24 -27.89 24.54
C LYS A 520 20.88 -26.83 23.48
N LYS A 521 20.13 -27.17 22.45
CA LYS A 521 19.67 -26.22 21.45
C LYS A 521 18.42 -25.45 21.90
N GLU A 522 18.30 -24.22 21.44
CA GLU A 522 17.11 -23.42 21.62
C GLU A 522 15.93 -24.07 20.89
N LYS A 523 14.71 -23.93 21.45
CA LYS A 523 13.47 -24.52 20.91
C LYS A 523 12.59 -23.47 20.23
N ASP A 524 12.76 -22.21 20.60
CA ASP A 524 11.99 -21.10 20.05
C ASP A 524 12.37 -20.83 18.60
N ILE A 525 11.41 -20.30 17.86
CA ILE A 525 11.60 -19.81 16.49
C ILE A 525 11.68 -18.29 16.47
N MET A 526 12.21 -17.73 15.38
CA MET A 526 12.22 -16.28 15.16
C MET A 526 10.81 -15.77 14.85
N ASP A 527 10.58 -14.51 15.19
CA ASP A 527 9.41 -13.74 14.77
C ASP A 527 9.32 -13.69 13.24
N VAL A 528 8.13 -13.88 12.68
CA VAL A 528 7.88 -13.80 11.24
C VAL A 528 8.29 -12.45 10.64
N TRP A 529 8.25 -11.36 11.42
CA TRP A 529 8.74 -10.05 11.01
C TRP A 529 10.27 -9.99 10.88
N PHE A 530 10.99 -10.92 11.50
CA PHE A 530 12.42 -11.10 11.26
C PHE A 530 12.67 -11.75 9.88
N ASP A 531 11.82 -12.68 9.47
CA ASP A 531 11.89 -13.31 8.16
C ASP A 531 11.70 -12.25 7.05
N SER A 532 10.54 -11.60 7.02
CA SER A 532 10.24 -10.56 6.01
C SER A 532 11.16 -9.35 6.13
N GLY A 533 11.55 -8.96 7.35
CA GLY A 533 12.51 -7.88 7.60
C GLY A 533 13.91 -8.15 7.06
N SER A 534 14.30 -9.43 6.90
CA SER A 534 15.59 -9.85 6.32
C SER A 534 15.59 -9.92 4.79
N SER A 535 14.44 -9.70 4.14
CA SER A 535 14.25 -9.93 2.71
C SER A 535 15.16 -9.08 1.81
N HIS A 536 15.52 -7.86 2.23
CA HIS A 536 16.49 -7.03 1.50
C HIS A 536 17.87 -7.73 1.38
N THR A 537 18.33 -8.43 2.43
CA THR A 537 19.57 -9.21 2.38
C THR A 537 19.36 -10.54 1.64
N GLY A 538 18.29 -11.26 1.96
CA GLY A 538 17.97 -12.56 1.37
C GLY A 538 17.59 -12.52 -0.11
N VAL A 539 17.23 -11.35 -0.65
CA VAL A 539 16.83 -11.17 -2.05
C VAL A 539 17.75 -10.21 -2.79
N LEU A 540 17.79 -8.94 -2.38
CA LEU A 540 18.51 -7.91 -3.14
C LEU A 540 20.02 -8.16 -3.13
N VAL A 541 20.59 -8.40 -1.96
CA VAL A 541 22.03 -8.67 -1.83
C VAL A 541 22.37 -10.06 -2.38
N GLU A 542 21.62 -11.10 -2.02
CA GLU A 542 21.87 -12.49 -2.45
C GLU A 542 21.80 -12.66 -3.97
N ARG A 543 20.89 -11.96 -4.65
CA ARG A 543 20.73 -12.02 -6.10
C ARG A 543 21.57 -10.97 -6.86
N GLY A 544 22.37 -10.16 -6.16
CA GLY A 544 23.22 -9.13 -6.76
C GLY A 544 22.46 -7.98 -7.41
N LEU A 545 21.24 -7.71 -6.95
CA LEU A 545 20.40 -6.64 -7.50
C LEU A 545 20.82 -5.26 -7.01
N GLY A 546 21.49 -5.17 -5.86
CA GLY A 546 21.97 -3.94 -5.24
C GLY A 546 21.29 -3.62 -3.90
N TYR A 547 21.86 -2.67 -3.14
CA TYR A 547 21.34 -2.21 -1.83
C TYR A 547 21.73 -0.74 -1.61
N PRO A 548 20.85 0.10 -1.08
CA PRO A 548 19.45 -0.14 -0.75
C PRO A 548 18.53 -0.18 -1.99
N ALA A 549 17.27 -0.62 -1.82
CA ALA A 549 16.25 -0.50 -2.86
C ALA A 549 15.95 0.97 -3.18
N ASP A 550 15.61 1.28 -4.42
CA ASP A 550 15.17 2.64 -4.80
C ASP A 550 13.77 2.93 -4.27
N LEU A 551 12.89 1.92 -4.21
CA LEU A 551 11.51 2.08 -3.76
C LEU A 551 11.01 0.87 -2.96
N TYR A 552 10.41 1.15 -1.78
CA TYR A 552 9.47 0.29 -1.06
C TYR A 552 8.05 0.86 -1.21
N PHE A 553 7.10 0.00 -1.58
CA PHE A 553 5.69 0.38 -1.74
C PHE A 553 4.77 -0.64 -1.10
N GLU A 554 4.06 -0.26 -0.03
CA GLU A 554 3.10 -1.12 0.68
C GLU A 554 1.94 -0.30 1.28
N GLY A 555 1.01 -0.99 1.95
CA GLY A 555 -0.06 -0.35 2.72
C GLY A 555 0.43 0.49 3.89
N SER A 556 -0.34 1.46 4.31
CA SER A 556 -0.02 2.37 5.42
C SER A 556 0.07 1.68 6.79
N ASP A 557 -0.43 0.45 6.93
CA ASP A 557 -0.25 -0.41 8.10
C ASP A 557 1.20 -0.89 8.24
N GLN A 558 1.99 -0.93 7.15
CA GLN A 558 3.35 -1.46 7.14
C GLN A 558 4.39 -0.54 7.81
N TYR A 559 4.03 0.67 8.20
CA TYR A 559 4.86 1.49 9.10
C TYR A 559 5.11 0.79 10.46
N ARG A 560 4.14 -0.02 10.93
CA ARG A 560 4.28 -0.86 12.11
C ARG A 560 4.77 -2.28 11.80
N GLY A 561 4.79 -2.67 10.54
CA GLY A 561 5.17 -4.00 10.05
C GLY A 561 6.50 -3.98 9.29
N TRP A 562 6.45 -4.28 7.99
CA TRP A 562 7.62 -4.54 7.14
C TRP A 562 8.55 -3.33 6.97
N PHE A 563 8.03 -2.10 6.85
CA PHE A 563 8.90 -0.92 6.79
C PHE A 563 9.77 -0.79 8.04
N ASN A 564 9.21 -1.11 9.20
CA ASN A 564 9.88 -1.01 10.49
C ASN A 564 10.91 -2.15 10.69
N SER A 565 10.51 -3.41 10.48
CA SER A 565 11.40 -4.57 10.65
C SER A 565 12.56 -4.53 9.66
N SER A 566 12.29 -4.18 8.38
CA SER A 566 13.33 -3.99 7.36
C SER A 566 14.31 -2.88 7.75
N LEU A 567 13.83 -1.75 8.28
CA LEU A 567 14.67 -0.64 8.72
C LEU A 567 15.61 -1.06 9.85
N ILE A 568 15.07 -1.73 10.87
CA ILE A 568 15.88 -2.20 12.02
C ILE A 568 16.98 -3.15 11.55
N ILE A 569 16.62 -4.19 10.79
CA ILE A 569 17.58 -5.19 10.31
C ILE A 569 18.56 -4.58 9.31
N GLY A 570 18.08 -3.79 8.35
CA GLY A 570 18.94 -3.14 7.35
C GLY A 570 19.97 -2.22 7.99
N THR A 571 19.55 -1.40 8.94
CA THR A 571 20.45 -0.49 9.69
C THR A 571 21.44 -1.29 10.55
N ALA A 572 20.99 -2.36 11.22
CA ALA A 572 21.84 -3.20 12.04
C ALA A 572 22.91 -3.93 11.20
N VAL A 573 22.55 -4.48 10.04
CA VAL A 573 23.44 -5.35 9.24
C VAL A 573 24.29 -4.55 8.25
N HIS A 574 23.71 -3.55 7.60
CA HIS A 574 24.35 -2.78 6.52
C HIS A 574 24.72 -1.34 6.90
N GLY A 575 24.30 -0.87 8.08
CA GLY A 575 24.55 0.50 8.54
C GLY A 575 23.73 1.59 7.82
N LYS A 576 22.75 1.19 7.00
CA LYS A 576 21.88 2.07 6.20
C LYS A 576 20.44 1.54 6.14
N ALA A 577 19.48 2.44 5.95
CA ALA A 577 18.11 2.05 5.63
C ALA A 577 18.06 1.16 4.37
N PRO A 578 17.15 0.18 4.29
CA PRO A 578 17.06 -0.74 3.15
C PRO A 578 16.37 -0.15 1.93
N TYR A 579 15.93 1.08 2.00
CA TYR A 579 15.19 1.81 0.97
C TYR A 579 15.62 3.27 0.89
N LYS A 580 15.64 3.83 -0.32
CA LYS A 580 15.87 5.26 -0.58
C LYS A 580 14.56 6.05 -0.54
N THR A 581 13.48 5.46 -1.05
CA THR A 581 12.14 6.06 -1.08
C THR A 581 11.11 5.11 -0.51
N VAL A 582 10.16 5.65 0.25
CA VAL A 582 8.97 4.92 0.71
C VAL A 582 7.72 5.62 0.19
N LEU A 583 6.87 4.84 -0.46
CA LEU A 583 5.53 5.22 -0.90
C LEU A 583 4.52 4.29 -0.23
N SER A 584 3.42 4.83 0.27
CA SER A 584 2.39 4.00 0.89
C SER A 584 1.00 4.25 0.31
N HIS A 585 0.15 3.22 0.35
CA HIS A 585 -1.25 3.33 -0.03
C HIS A 585 -2.18 3.18 1.17
N GLY A 586 -3.38 3.76 1.06
CA GLY A 586 -4.44 3.62 2.06
C GLY A 586 -5.15 2.26 2.00
N PHE A 587 -6.17 2.10 2.83
CA PHE A 587 -7.01 0.90 2.85
C PHE A 587 -8.05 0.92 1.74
N THR A 588 -8.48 -0.27 1.33
CA THR A 588 -9.64 -0.42 0.43
C THR A 588 -10.91 -0.57 1.25
N LEU A 589 -11.89 0.29 0.96
CA LEU A 589 -13.18 0.37 1.63
C LEU A 589 -14.30 -0.04 0.66
N ASP A 590 -15.44 -0.43 1.19
CA ASP A 590 -16.62 -0.67 0.36
C ASP A 590 -17.20 0.64 -0.22
N GLY A 591 -18.25 0.55 -1.04
CA GLY A 591 -18.87 1.73 -1.66
C GLY A 591 -19.42 2.75 -0.67
N LYS A 592 -19.69 2.36 0.57
CA LYS A 592 -20.16 3.23 1.66
C LYS A 592 -19.01 3.82 2.50
N GLY A 593 -17.77 3.42 2.24
CA GLY A 593 -16.59 3.86 3.00
C GLY A 593 -16.38 3.07 4.30
N LEU A 594 -16.91 1.86 4.39
CA LEU A 594 -16.72 0.98 5.54
C LEU A 594 -15.61 -0.03 5.26
N LYS A 595 -14.86 -0.40 6.30
CA LYS A 595 -13.84 -1.46 6.24
C LYS A 595 -14.48 -2.77 5.78
N MET A 596 -13.90 -3.38 4.77
CA MET A 596 -14.39 -4.67 4.26
C MET A 596 -14.00 -5.83 5.18
N SER A 597 -14.96 -6.72 5.43
CA SER A 597 -14.72 -7.97 6.15
C SER A 597 -15.59 -9.11 5.58
N LYS A 598 -15.08 -10.34 5.66
CA LYS A 598 -15.82 -11.52 5.24
C LYS A 598 -17.08 -11.75 6.10
N SER A 599 -16.97 -11.47 7.40
CA SER A 599 -18.08 -11.58 8.36
C SER A 599 -19.15 -10.49 8.16
N GLY A 600 -18.76 -9.31 7.69
CA GLY A 600 -19.68 -8.22 7.37
C GLY A 600 -20.38 -8.36 6.02
N GLY A 601 -20.00 -9.34 5.19
CA GLY A 601 -20.62 -9.61 3.88
C GLY A 601 -20.39 -8.53 2.82
N ASN A 602 -19.53 -7.53 3.09
CA ASN A 602 -19.22 -6.42 2.21
C ASN A 602 -17.86 -6.55 1.48
N ALA A 603 -17.19 -7.70 1.61
CA ALA A 603 -15.91 -7.94 0.97
C ALA A 603 -16.05 -8.13 -0.54
N VAL A 604 -15.30 -7.35 -1.31
CA VAL A 604 -15.22 -7.48 -2.77
C VAL A 604 -14.19 -8.57 -3.12
N ASP A 605 -14.64 -9.60 -3.83
CA ASP A 605 -13.76 -10.66 -4.36
C ASP A 605 -13.14 -10.18 -5.69
N PRO A 606 -11.81 -10.01 -5.76
CA PRO A 606 -11.15 -9.47 -6.95
C PRO A 606 -11.28 -10.38 -8.17
N ILE A 607 -11.28 -11.70 -8.01
CA ILE A 607 -11.40 -12.63 -9.14
C ILE A 607 -12.81 -12.62 -9.72
N LYS A 608 -13.85 -12.57 -8.87
CA LYS A 608 -15.23 -12.37 -9.35
C LYS A 608 -15.37 -11.03 -10.07
N THR A 609 -14.72 -9.98 -9.55
CA THR A 609 -14.70 -8.65 -10.16
C THR A 609 -14.05 -8.69 -11.54
N ILE A 610 -12.89 -9.30 -11.69
CA ILE A 610 -12.19 -9.46 -12.98
C ILE A 610 -13.02 -10.28 -13.97
N ASN A 611 -13.67 -11.36 -13.51
CA ASN A 611 -14.53 -12.19 -14.35
C ASN A 611 -15.80 -11.47 -14.82
N LYS A 612 -16.21 -10.41 -14.13
CA LYS A 612 -17.36 -9.56 -14.52
C LYS A 612 -16.95 -8.38 -15.39
N TRP A 613 -15.91 -7.67 -15.01
CA TRP A 613 -15.54 -6.37 -15.61
C TRP A 613 -14.29 -6.45 -16.50
N GLY A 614 -13.40 -7.40 -16.26
CA GLY A 614 -12.06 -7.50 -16.84
C GLY A 614 -10.96 -6.98 -15.89
N ALA A 615 -9.75 -7.48 -16.09
CA ALA A 615 -8.58 -7.06 -15.31
C ALA A 615 -8.18 -5.62 -15.65
N ASP A 616 -8.23 -5.20 -16.92
CA ASP A 616 -7.92 -3.83 -17.30
C ASP A 616 -8.84 -2.79 -16.63
N ILE A 617 -10.11 -3.13 -16.35
CA ILE A 617 -11.01 -2.23 -15.59
C ILE A 617 -10.57 -2.12 -14.13
N LEU A 618 -10.15 -3.22 -13.49
CA LEU A 618 -9.63 -3.19 -12.13
C LEU A 618 -8.30 -2.42 -12.06
N ARG A 619 -7.42 -2.58 -13.05
CA ARG A 619 -6.15 -1.86 -13.17
C ARG A 619 -6.38 -0.36 -13.37
N LEU A 620 -7.33 0.01 -14.23
CA LEU A 620 -7.70 1.39 -14.44
C LEU A 620 -8.31 2.02 -13.18
N TRP A 621 -9.18 1.28 -12.45
CA TRP A 621 -9.68 1.73 -11.15
C TRP A 621 -8.52 2.03 -10.19
N ALA A 622 -7.57 1.12 -10.02
CA ALA A 622 -6.45 1.26 -9.09
C ALA A 622 -5.60 2.51 -9.38
N THR A 623 -5.52 2.94 -10.65
CA THR A 623 -4.72 4.08 -11.09
C THR A 623 -5.53 5.37 -11.26
N THR A 624 -6.87 5.34 -11.21
CA THR A 624 -7.72 6.54 -11.27
C THR A 624 -8.11 7.08 -9.90
N VAL A 625 -7.93 6.30 -8.85
CA VAL A 625 -8.16 6.73 -7.46
C VAL A 625 -6.88 7.36 -6.88
N ASP A 626 -7.03 8.23 -5.88
CA ASP A 626 -5.91 8.66 -5.04
C ASP A 626 -5.55 7.52 -4.08
N PHE A 627 -4.70 6.60 -4.54
CA PHE A 627 -4.34 5.41 -3.78
C PHE A 627 -3.51 5.71 -2.51
N GLN A 628 -2.94 6.91 -2.38
CA GLN A 628 -2.20 7.31 -1.18
C GLN A 628 -3.13 7.56 0.02
N SER A 629 -4.43 7.70 -0.23
CA SER A 629 -5.51 7.78 0.75
C SER A 629 -6.35 6.50 0.74
N ASP A 630 -7.30 6.36 1.67
CA ASP A 630 -8.26 5.26 1.68
C ASP A 630 -9.17 5.33 0.44
N VAL A 631 -9.29 4.23 -0.28
CA VAL A 631 -10.01 4.16 -1.55
C VAL A 631 -11.26 3.30 -1.47
N ARG A 632 -12.29 3.69 -2.22
CA ARG A 632 -13.56 2.95 -2.30
C ARG A 632 -13.64 2.12 -3.58
N ILE A 633 -14.28 0.95 -3.48
CA ILE A 633 -14.62 0.12 -4.62
C ILE A 633 -16.06 -0.39 -4.50
N SER A 634 -16.78 -0.36 -5.63
CA SER A 634 -18.13 -0.91 -5.79
C SER A 634 -18.42 -1.13 -7.26
N ASP A 635 -19.48 -1.88 -7.56
CA ASP A 635 -19.94 -2.06 -8.96
C ASP A 635 -20.28 -0.73 -9.64
N ASP A 636 -20.86 0.24 -8.92
CA ASP A 636 -21.17 1.56 -9.49
C ASP A 636 -19.92 2.36 -9.84
N ILE A 637 -18.88 2.27 -9.00
CA ILE A 637 -17.58 2.90 -9.27
C ILE A 637 -16.95 2.24 -10.50
N LEU A 638 -16.91 0.91 -10.57
CA LEU A 638 -16.33 0.17 -11.69
C LEU A 638 -17.11 0.40 -13.00
N LYS A 639 -18.43 0.63 -12.93
CA LYS A 639 -19.23 1.03 -14.08
C LYS A 639 -18.77 2.37 -14.64
N LYS A 640 -18.53 3.39 -13.81
CA LYS A 640 -17.99 4.69 -14.23
C LYS A 640 -16.59 4.55 -14.85
N VAL A 641 -15.72 3.75 -14.25
CA VAL A 641 -14.38 3.45 -14.80
C VAL A 641 -14.50 2.78 -16.17
N SER A 642 -15.44 1.85 -16.34
CA SER A 642 -15.73 1.21 -17.63
C SER A 642 -16.23 2.20 -18.71
N GLU A 643 -16.90 3.29 -18.32
CA GLU A 643 -17.30 4.36 -19.25
C GLU A 643 -16.08 5.16 -19.74
N SER A 644 -15.14 5.46 -18.86
CA SER A 644 -13.86 6.09 -19.24
C SER A 644 -13.03 5.17 -20.16
N TYR A 645 -12.94 3.89 -19.82
CA TYR A 645 -12.30 2.88 -20.66
C TYR A 645 -12.89 2.83 -22.08
N ARG A 646 -14.22 2.89 -22.20
CA ARG A 646 -14.90 2.89 -23.52
C ARG A 646 -14.51 4.08 -24.39
N LYS A 647 -14.29 5.25 -23.80
CA LYS A 647 -13.83 6.44 -24.54
C LYS A 647 -12.44 6.20 -25.15
N VAL A 648 -11.51 5.72 -24.34
CA VAL A 648 -10.15 5.34 -24.79
C VAL A 648 -10.25 4.33 -25.94
N ARG A 649 -10.99 3.24 -25.74
CA ARG A 649 -11.14 2.19 -26.74
C ARG A 649 -11.75 2.67 -28.06
N ASN A 650 -12.80 3.52 -28.00
CA ASN A 650 -13.46 4.06 -29.18
C ASN A 650 -12.53 4.99 -29.99
N THR A 651 -11.75 5.83 -29.29
CA THR A 651 -10.79 6.71 -29.96
C THR A 651 -9.70 5.90 -30.66
N MET A 652 -9.10 4.92 -29.96
CA MET A 652 -8.09 4.05 -30.57
C MET A 652 -8.65 3.25 -31.75
N ARG A 653 -9.91 2.79 -31.68
CA ARG A 653 -10.56 2.12 -32.80
C ARG A 653 -10.71 3.03 -34.02
N PHE A 654 -11.01 4.32 -33.83
CA PHE A 654 -11.06 5.29 -34.92
C PHE A 654 -9.67 5.45 -35.56
N LEU A 655 -8.61 5.58 -34.74
CA LEU A 655 -7.25 5.70 -35.29
C LEU A 655 -6.88 4.48 -36.13
N LEU A 656 -7.03 3.27 -35.60
CA LEU A 656 -6.71 2.02 -36.28
C LEU A 656 -7.54 1.86 -37.57
N GLY A 657 -8.84 2.21 -37.53
CA GLY A 657 -9.73 2.06 -38.65
C GLY A 657 -9.36 2.94 -39.84
N ASN A 658 -8.82 4.13 -39.57
CA ASN A 658 -8.41 5.10 -40.61
C ASN A 658 -6.95 4.91 -41.08
N LEU A 659 -6.23 3.96 -40.47
CA LEU A 659 -4.87 3.55 -40.84
C LEU A 659 -4.83 2.24 -41.63
N ASN A 660 -5.96 1.67 -42.02
CA ASN A 660 -6.03 0.34 -42.64
C ASN A 660 -5.28 0.25 -44.01
N ASP A 661 -5.10 1.36 -44.68
CA ASP A 661 -4.39 1.50 -45.97
C ASP A 661 -3.09 2.30 -45.84
N PHE A 662 -2.55 2.47 -44.59
CA PHE A 662 -1.36 3.27 -44.30
C PHE A 662 -0.21 2.38 -43.85
N LYS A 663 1.01 2.71 -44.28
CA LYS A 663 2.24 2.03 -43.90
C LYS A 663 3.28 3.04 -43.35
N ASP A 664 4.24 2.56 -42.61
CA ASP A 664 5.38 3.35 -42.13
C ASP A 664 6.14 4.09 -43.24
N THR A 665 6.13 3.52 -44.44
CA THR A 665 6.69 4.14 -45.66
C THR A 665 5.89 5.33 -46.17
N ASP A 666 4.64 5.51 -45.73
CA ASP A 666 3.75 6.61 -46.10
C ASP A 666 3.85 7.80 -45.15
N VAL A 667 4.63 7.67 -44.08
CA VAL A 667 4.83 8.72 -43.07
C VAL A 667 5.55 9.90 -43.69
N LEU A 668 4.95 11.08 -43.62
CA LEU A 668 5.51 12.32 -44.10
C LEU A 668 6.39 13.00 -43.01
N PRO A 669 7.45 13.71 -43.42
CA PRO A 669 8.23 14.54 -42.53
C PRO A 669 7.38 15.60 -41.84
N VAL A 670 7.68 15.97 -40.60
CA VAL A 670 6.90 16.95 -39.81
C VAL A 670 6.76 18.32 -40.54
N ASN A 671 7.81 18.76 -41.19
CA ASN A 671 7.81 20.03 -41.96
C ASN A 671 7.00 20.00 -43.25
N GLU A 672 6.52 18.85 -43.69
CA GLU A 672 5.61 18.69 -44.81
C GLU A 672 4.13 18.62 -44.38
N LEU A 673 3.85 18.66 -43.04
CA LEU A 673 2.50 18.65 -42.51
C LEU A 673 1.92 20.05 -42.47
N GLU A 674 0.58 20.12 -42.55
CA GLU A 674 -0.15 21.38 -42.38
C GLU A 674 0.03 21.94 -40.96
N PRO A 675 -0.10 23.26 -40.72
CA PRO A 675 0.07 23.86 -39.42
C PRO A 675 -0.78 23.23 -38.32
N VAL A 676 -2.02 22.86 -38.57
CA VAL A 676 -2.91 22.18 -37.64
C VAL A 676 -2.41 20.77 -37.27
N ASP A 677 -1.80 20.08 -38.23
CA ASP A 677 -1.24 18.73 -38.04
C ASP A 677 0.04 18.81 -37.16
N GLN A 678 0.90 19.81 -37.45
CA GLN A 678 2.07 20.09 -36.62
C GLN A 678 1.67 20.50 -35.19
N TYR A 679 0.62 21.31 -35.04
CA TYR A 679 0.05 21.64 -33.73
C TYR A 679 -0.36 20.39 -32.95
N MET A 680 -1.01 19.43 -33.58
CA MET A 680 -1.43 18.18 -32.94
C MET A 680 -0.24 17.35 -32.45
N LEU A 681 0.89 17.33 -33.17
CA LEU A 681 2.11 16.68 -32.70
C LEU A 681 2.78 17.48 -31.58
N ALA A 682 2.69 18.82 -31.59
CA ALA A 682 3.15 19.65 -30.45
C ALA A 682 2.33 19.37 -29.20
N LYS A 683 1.02 19.26 -29.30
CA LYS A 683 0.13 18.89 -28.18
C LYS A 683 0.38 17.46 -27.69
N LEU A 684 0.79 16.54 -28.57
CA LEU A 684 1.19 15.19 -28.17
C LEU A 684 2.51 15.20 -27.38
N ASN A 685 3.46 16.09 -27.73
CA ASN A 685 4.67 16.33 -26.92
C ASN A 685 4.30 16.84 -25.51
N ASP A 686 3.38 17.82 -25.43
CA ASP A 686 2.92 18.36 -24.13
C ASP A 686 2.26 17.25 -23.28
N LEU A 687 1.46 16.37 -23.90
CA LEU A 687 0.87 15.22 -23.21
C LEU A 687 1.94 14.26 -22.67
N MET A 688 2.96 13.94 -23.49
CA MET A 688 4.07 13.09 -23.05
C MET A 688 4.78 13.68 -21.83
N ASP A 689 5.06 14.99 -21.82
CA ASP A 689 5.68 15.68 -20.69
C ASP A 689 4.82 15.61 -19.43
N ALA A 690 3.54 15.93 -19.55
CA ALA A 690 2.59 15.88 -18.43
C ALA A 690 2.46 14.45 -17.88
N TYR A 691 2.35 13.46 -18.78
CA TYR A 691 2.29 12.04 -18.42
C TYR A 691 3.55 11.59 -17.65
N HIS A 692 4.75 11.83 -18.19
CA HIS A 692 5.99 11.44 -17.54
C HIS A 692 6.16 12.13 -16.18
N LYS A 693 5.87 13.43 -16.08
CA LYS A 693 5.88 14.16 -14.82
C LYS A 693 4.96 13.52 -13.77
N SER A 694 3.75 13.14 -14.17
CA SER A 694 2.76 12.50 -13.28
C SER A 694 3.18 11.09 -12.88
N MET A 695 3.70 10.30 -13.82
CA MET A 695 4.18 8.94 -13.55
C MET A 695 5.42 8.93 -12.64
N ASP A 696 6.38 9.84 -12.85
CA ASP A 696 7.58 9.94 -12.02
C ASP A 696 7.29 10.40 -10.59
N SER A 697 6.24 11.20 -10.41
CA SER A 697 5.74 11.59 -9.07
C SER A 697 4.76 10.59 -8.45
N TYR A 698 4.55 9.45 -9.06
CA TYR A 698 3.58 8.42 -8.64
C TYR A 698 2.12 8.92 -8.58
N ASN A 699 1.79 9.98 -9.33
CA ASN A 699 0.43 10.52 -9.43
C ASN A 699 -0.31 9.93 -10.65
N PHE A 700 -0.64 8.65 -10.58
CA PHE A 700 -1.26 7.92 -11.71
C PHE A 700 -2.67 8.42 -12.04
N SER A 701 -3.38 8.98 -11.06
CA SER A 701 -4.71 9.55 -11.30
C SER A 701 -4.65 10.77 -12.22
N GLU A 702 -3.63 11.62 -12.08
CA GLU A 702 -3.41 12.74 -12.98
C GLU A 702 -2.96 12.27 -14.36
N ALA A 703 -2.05 11.29 -14.45
CA ALA A 703 -1.64 10.70 -15.72
C ALA A 703 -2.84 10.16 -16.52
N ASN A 704 -3.76 9.43 -15.87
CA ASN A 704 -4.98 8.93 -16.48
C ASN A 704 -5.92 10.07 -16.92
N LYS A 705 -6.03 11.11 -16.13
CA LYS A 705 -6.87 12.28 -16.42
C LYS A 705 -6.34 13.06 -17.62
N GLU A 706 -5.02 13.26 -17.72
CA GLU A 706 -4.37 13.88 -18.87
C GLU A 706 -4.63 13.09 -20.15
N ILE A 707 -4.43 11.78 -20.13
CA ILE A 707 -4.74 10.90 -21.27
C ILE A 707 -6.22 11.00 -21.65
N LEU A 708 -7.14 10.89 -20.70
CA LEU A 708 -8.58 10.91 -20.97
C LEU A 708 -9.04 12.25 -21.52
N ASN A 709 -8.54 13.36 -20.97
CA ASN A 709 -8.82 14.71 -21.46
C ASN A 709 -8.32 14.90 -22.90
N TYR A 710 -7.09 14.44 -23.17
CA TYR A 710 -6.51 14.50 -24.50
C TYR A 710 -7.36 13.70 -25.52
N PHE A 711 -7.73 12.48 -25.20
CA PHE A 711 -8.61 11.66 -26.05
C PHE A 711 -9.97 12.31 -26.31
N THR A 712 -10.56 12.90 -25.27
CA THR A 712 -11.92 13.43 -25.34
C THR A 712 -11.97 14.79 -26.04
N ASN A 713 -11.11 15.72 -25.62
CA ASN A 713 -11.20 17.12 -26.00
C ASN A 713 -10.30 17.47 -27.22
N THR A 714 -9.05 17.01 -27.18
CA THR A 714 -8.10 17.37 -28.24
C THR A 714 -8.26 16.50 -29.48
N LEU A 715 -8.29 15.17 -29.30
CA LEU A 715 -8.46 14.26 -30.45
C LEU A 715 -9.91 14.17 -30.89
N SER A 716 -10.84 13.68 -30.06
CA SER A 716 -12.20 13.34 -30.54
C SER A 716 -13.05 14.54 -30.85
N ALA A 717 -13.06 15.59 -30.01
CA ALA A 717 -13.93 16.75 -30.19
C ALA A 717 -13.40 17.77 -31.19
N PHE A 718 -12.12 17.70 -31.55
CA PHE A 718 -11.50 18.61 -32.50
C PHE A 718 -10.93 17.88 -33.73
N TYR A 719 -9.75 17.26 -33.59
CA TYR A 719 -8.99 16.77 -34.74
C TYR A 719 -9.69 15.65 -35.50
N MET A 720 -10.19 14.64 -34.80
CA MET A 720 -10.90 13.53 -35.42
C MET A 720 -12.22 13.97 -36.03
N ASP A 721 -12.82 15.07 -35.59
CA ASP A 721 -14.12 15.51 -36.12
C ASP A 721 -13.98 16.15 -37.48
N PHE A 722 -13.15 17.15 -37.65
CA PHE A 722 -13.00 17.82 -38.93
C PHE A 722 -12.23 16.97 -39.96
N THR A 723 -11.35 16.08 -39.53
CA THR A 723 -10.56 15.25 -40.45
C THR A 723 -11.34 14.11 -41.09
N LYS A 724 -12.57 13.80 -40.61
CA LYS A 724 -13.46 12.81 -41.28
C LYS A 724 -13.70 13.17 -42.74
N ASP A 725 -13.90 14.44 -43.04
CA ASP A 725 -14.09 14.90 -44.40
C ASP A 725 -12.86 14.61 -45.28
N ILE A 726 -11.65 14.78 -44.73
CA ILE A 726 -10.41 14.48 -45.46
C ILE A 726 -10.26 12.96 -45.60
N LEU A 727 -10.34 12.22 -44.50
CA LEU A 727 -10.09 10.78 -44.48
C LEU A 727 -11.03 9.97 -45.38
N TYR A 728 -12.30 10.37 -45.46
CA TYR A 728 -13.33 9.59 -46.15
C TYR A 728 -13.56 10.05 -47.61
N ILE A 729 -13.29 11.31 -47.92
CA ILE A 729 -13.67 11.95 -49.19
C ILE A 729 -12.49 12.06 -50.15
N GLU A 730 -11.28 12.33 -49.67
CA GLU A 730 -10.10 12.50 -50.52
C GLU A 730 -9.71 11.20 -51.25
N LYS A 731 -8.83 11.31 -52.26
CA LYS A 731 -8.18 10.14 -52.90
C LYS A 731 -7.35 9.40 -51.85
N ALA A 732 -7.26 8.08 -51.95
CA ALA A 732 -6.52 7.24 -51.02
C ALA A 732 -5.06 7.70 -50.87
N ASP A 733 -4.42 8.13 -51.94
CA ASP A 733 -3.02 8.56 -52.02
C ASP A 733 -2.81 10.08 -52.00
N SER A 734 -3.88 10.88 -51.71
CA SER A 734 -3.72 12.34 -51.66
C SER A 734 -2.79 12.77 -50.53
N THR A 735 -1.96 13.76 -50.81
CA THR A 735 -1.01 14.33 -49.84
C THR A 735 -1.74 14.76 -48.59
N ARG A 736 -2.89 15.46 -48.71
CA ARG A 736 -3.63 15.94 -47.54
C ARG A 736 -4.12 14.78 -46.64
N ARG A 737 -4.60 13.70 -47.26
CA ARG A 737 -5.04 12.52 -46.52
C ARG A 737 -3.84 11.83 -45.82
N ARG A 738 -2.70 11.70 -46.51
CA ARG A 738 -1.46 11.13 -45.93
C ARG A 738 -0.90 11.98 -44.78
N GLN A 739 -1.01 13.32 -44.85
CA GLN A 739 -0.65 14.20 -43.73
C GLN A 739 -1.49 13.86 -42.50
N VAL A 740 -2.81 13.79 -42.61
CA VAL A 740 -3.70 13.43 -41.50
C VAL A 740 -3.39 12.02 -41.01
N GLN A 741 -3.21 11.05 -41.88
CA GLN A 741 -2.89 9.68 -41.49
C GLN A 741 -1.52 9.60 -40.79
N THR A 742 -0.53 10.41 -41.14
CA THR A 742 0.75 10.53 -40.42
C THR A 742 0.53 10.96 -38.99
N VAL A 743 -0.33 11.95 -38.74
CA VAL A 743 -0.69 12.38 -37.40
C VAL A 743 -1.40 11.26 -36.62
N LEU A 744 -2.38 10.58 -37.25
CA LEU A 744 -3.09 9.46 -36.63
C LEU A 744 -2.14 8.29 -36.30
N TYR A 745 -1.18 8.00 -37.15
CA TYR A 745 -0.15 6.97 -36.95
C TYR A 745 0.72 7.26 -35.69
N HIS A 746 1.24 8.48 -35.60
CA HIS A 746 2.04 8.89 -34.46
C HIS A 746 1.23 8.86 -33.18
N HIS A 747 -0.03 9.32 -33.22
CA HIS A 747 -0.93 9.24 -32.05
C HIS A 747 -1.22 7.79 -31.65
N ALA A 748 -1.56 6.91 -32.59
CA ALA A 748 -1.84 5.50 -32.29
C ALA A 748 -0.64 4.83 -31.64
N LYS A 749 0.56 4.99 -32.20
CA LYS A 749 1.80 4.41 -31.71
C LYS A 749 2.17 4.93 -30.31
N THR A 750 2.14 6.26 -30.13
CA THR A 750 2.43 6.90 -28.84
C THR A 750 1.43 6.48 -27.76
N MET A 751 0.13 6.57 -28.07
CA MET A 751 -0.90 6.28 -27.06
C MET A 751 -0.93 4.80 -26.65
N MET A 752 -0.72 3.85 -27.58
CA MET A 752 -0.55 2.42 -27.21
C MET A 752 0.54 2.24 -26.18
N LYS A 753 1.67 2.92 -26.35
CA LYS A 753 2.80 2.81 -25.43
C LYS A 753 2.51 3.48 -24.09
N LEU A 754 1.93 4.70 -24.08
CA LEU A 754 1.61 5.42 -22.82
C LEU A 754 0.57 4.68 -21.97
N ILE A 755 -0.42 4.01 -22.58
CA ILE A 755 -1.42 3.25 -21.80
C ILE A 755 -0.93 1.84 -21.40
N SER A 756 0.16 1.34 -21.99
CA SER A 756 0.61 -0.05 -21.80
C SER A 756 0.99 -0.43 -20.36
N PRO A 757 1.47 0.47 -19.47
CA PRO A 757 1.68 0.12 -18.07
C PRO A 757 0.38 -0.13 -17.30
N ILE A 758 -0.73 0.49 -17.72
CA ILE A 758 -2.02 0.48 -17.00
C ILE A 758 -3.00 -0.49 -17.65
N LEU A 759 -3.32 -0.30 -18.92
CA LEU A 759 -4.27 -1.09 -19.72
C LEU A 759 -3.53 -2.16 -20.51
N VAL A 760 -2.90 -3.10 -19.81
CA VAL A 760 -1.92 -4.05 -20.37
C VAL A 760 -2.51 -4.94 -21.46
N PHE A 761 -3.75 -5.43 -21.26
CA PHE A 761 -4.42 -6.31 -22.22
C PHE A 761 -4.93 -5.53 -23.44
N THR A 762 -5.46 -4.34 -23.21
CA THR A 762 -5.96 -3.48 -24.29
C THR A 762 -4.82 -2.94 -25.14
N ALA A 763 -3.69 -2.56 -24.54
CA ALA A 763 -2.51 -2.11 -25.28
C ALA A 763 -1.95 -3.23 -26.17
N GLU A 764 -1.90 -4.44 -25.68
CA GLU A 764 -1.48 -5.61 -26.45
C GLU A 764 -2.47 -5.95 -27.57
N GLU A 765 -3.79 -5.87 -27.32
CA GLU A 765 -4.81 -6.06 -28.36
C GLU A 765 -4.71 -4.97 -29.45
N LEU A 766 -4.46 -3.71 -29.06
CA LEU A 766 -4.22 -2.63 -30.02
C LEU A 766 -2.99 -2.89 -30.88
N HIS A 767 -1.92 -3.36 -30.28
CA HIS A 767 -0.69 -3.71 -30.98
C HIS A 767 -0.90 -4.85 -31.97
N ASP A 768 -1.69 -5.89 -31.63
CA ASP A 768 -2.05 -6.97 -32.55
C ASP A 768 -2.81 -6.48 -33.79
N HIS A 769 -3.53 -5.36 -33.67
CA HIS A 769 -4.31 -4.78 -34.74
C HIS A 769 -3.66 -3.55 -35.40
N PHE A 770 -2.44 -3.19 -35.00
CA PHE A 770 -1.65 -2.10 -35.58
C PHE A 770 -0.73 -2.65 -36.67
N HIS A 771 -1.20 -2.65 -37.92
CA HIS A 771 -0.51 -3.29 -39.05
C HIS A 771 0.27 -2.30 -39.93
N CYS A 772 0.64 -1.13 -39.42
CA CYS A 772 1.32 -0.10 -40.18
C CYS A 772 2.82 -0.35 -40.30
N ASP A 773 3.48 -0.84 -39.26
CA ASP A 773 4.92 -1.00 -39.23
C ASP A 773 5.37 -2.32 -39.92
N ALA A 774 6.35 -2.22 -40.80
CA ALA A 774 6.91 -3.37 -41.50
C ALA A 774 7.75 -4.27 -40.55
N LYS A 775 8.29 -3.69 -39.48
CA LYS A 775 9.09 -4.36 -38.44
C LYS A 775 8.51 -4.06 -37.06
N GLN A 776 7.35 -4.64 -36.79
CA GLN A 776 6.72 -4.53 -35.48
C GLN A 776 7.34 -5.57 -34.54
N GLU A 777 7.58 -5.19 -33.27
CA GLU A 777 7.98 -6.13 -32.24
C GLU A 777 6.86 -7.16 -31.97
N GLU A 778 7.16 -8.24 -31.29
CA GLU A 778 6.15 -9.29 -30.98
C GLU A 778 5.16 -8.87 -29.90
N SER A 779 5.40 -7.75 -29.20
CA SER A 779 4.55 -7.23 -28.13
C SER A 779 4.77 -5.72 -27.97
N VAL A 780 3.71 -5.00 -27.59
CA VAL A 780 3.77 -3.57 -27.22
C VAL A 780 4.79 -3.29 -26.11
N PHE A 781 5.06 -4.25 -25.26
CA PHE A 781 6.00 -4.07 -24.14
C PHE A 781 7.46 -4.01 -24.60
N LEU A 782 7.77 -4.57 -25.76
CA LEU A 782 9.10 -4.56 -26.37
C LEU A 782 9.33 -3.37 -27.31
N GLU A 783 8.25 -2.69 -27.72
CA GLU A 783 8.36 -1.48 -28.55
C GLU A 783 9.13 -0.37 -27.81
N ALA A 784 9.91 0.40 -28.58
CA ALA A 784 10.65 1.55 -28.06
C ALA A 784 9.69 2.58 -27.42
N LYS A 785 10.21 3.31 -26.43
CA LYS A 785 9.43 4.44 -25.88
C LYS A 785 9.23 5.51 -26.94
N PRO A 786 8.09 6.24 -26.93
CA PRO A 786 7.85 7.34 -27.85
C PRO A 786 8.90 8.46 -27.67
N GLU A 787 9.37 8.97 -28.80
CA GLU A 787 10.23 10.14 -28.84
C GLU A 787 9.42 11.39 -29.16
N LYS A 788 9.92 12.55 -28.72
CA LYS A 788 9.30 13.84 -29.01
C LYS A 788 9.53 14.23 -30.47
N PHE A 789 8.55 14.92 -31.02
CA PHE A 789 8.63 15.48 -32.36
C PHE A 789 9.35 16.82 -32.36
N GLU A 790 10.29 17.00 -33.29
CA GLU A 790 10.93 18.29 -33.52
C GLU A 790 9.99 19.12 -34.43
N ILE A 791 9.51 20.24 -33.89
CA ILE A 791 8.58 21.13 -34.59
C ILE A 791 9.15 22.54 -34.57
N GLU A 792 9.34 23.10 -35.76
CA GLU A 792 9.85 24.46 -35.89
C GLU A 792 8.78 25.46 -35.37
N ASN A 793 9.20 26.40 -34.50
CA ASN A 793 8.32 27.41 -33.90
C ASN A 793 7.11 26.83 -33.13
N ALA A 794 7.29 25.66 -32.46
CA ALA A 794 6.21 24.96 -31.77
C ALA A 794 5.40 25.85 -30.79
N ASP A 795 6.07 26.74 -30.05
CA ASP A 795 5.40 27.61 -29.08
C ASP A 795 4.51 28.67 -29.77
N ALA A 796 4.98 29.29 -30.83
CA ALA A 796 4.16 30.24 -31.60
C ALA A 796 2.95 29.54 -32.24
N LEU A 797 3.14 28.30 -32.72
CA LEU A 797 2.07 27.50 -33.31
C LEU A 797 1.04 27.11 -32.24
N LYS A 798 1.47 26.72 -31.05
CA LYS A 798 0.57 26.44 -29.93
C LYS A 798 -0.22 27.67 -29.53
N GLU A 799 0.43 28.81 -29.36
CA GLU A 799 -0.23 30.09 -29.02
C GLU A 799 -1.32 30.43 -30.06
N GLN A 800 -1.03 30.32 -31.36
CA GLN A 800 -1.98 30.59 -32.41
C GLN A 800 -3.20 29.66 -32.36
N PHE A 801 -2.98 28.33 -32.23
CA PHE A 801 -4.09 27.39 -32.22
C PHE A 801 -4.83 27.34 -30.87
N ASP A 802 -4.20 27.68 -29.73
CA ASP A 802 -4.89 27.85 -28.46
C ASP A 802 -5.85 29.07 -28.53
N LEU A 803 -5.44 30.18 -29.14
CA LEU A 803 -6.36 31.30 -29.49
C LEU A 803 -7.48 30.85 -30.42
N PHE A 804 -7.16 30.04 -31.46
CA PHE A 804 -8.16 29.47 -32.35
C PHE A 804 -9.18 28.59 -31.62
N MET A 805 -8.76 27.79 -30.64
CA MET A 805 -9.66 26.94 -29.85
C MET A 805 -10.64 27.78 -29.01
N ASN A 806 -10.20 28.94 -28.48
CA ASN A 806 -11.09 29.89 -27.83
C ASN A 806 -12.14 30.44 -28.83
N LEU A 807 -11.69 30.91 -29.99
CA LEU A 807 -12.60 31.33 -31.07
C LEU A 807 -13.59 30.21 -31.47
N ARG A 808 -13.09 28.97 -31.60
CA ARG A 808 -13.92 27.81 -31.93
C ARG A 808 -15.03 27.58 -30.92
N THR A 809 -14.75 27.80 -29.61
CA THR A 809 -15.77 27.68 -28.56
C THR A 809 -16.94 28.64 -28.77
N ASP A 810 -16.68 29.90 -29.12
CA ASP A 810 -17.69 30.90 -29.41
C ASP A 810 -18.44 30.58 -30.70
N VAL A 811 -17.72 30.16 -31.75
CA VAL A 811 -18.32 29.73 -33.02
C VAL A 811 -19.26 28.53 -32.80
N MET A 812 -18.84 27.49 -32.06
CA MET A 812 -19.70 26.32 -31.80
C MET A 812 -20.96 26.70 -31.03
N LYS A 813 -20.85 27.63 -30.06
CA LYS A 813 -22.00 28.17 -29.35
C LYS A 813 -22.98 28.90 -30.25
N SER A 814 -22.49 29.73 -31.18
CA SER A 814 -23.31 30.42 -32.17
C SER A 814 -24.04 29.43 -33.09
N LEU A 815 -23.36 28.39 -33.57
CA LEU A 815 -23.97 27.33 -34.37
C LEU A 815 -24.98 26.48 -33.59
N GLU A 816 -24.75 26.26 -32.30
CA GLU A 816 -25.70 25.55 -31.45
C GLU A 816 -27.00 26.33 -31.24
N ASN A 817 -26.93 27.66 -31.11
CA ASN A 817 -28.12 28.52 -31.09
C ASN A 817 -28.97 28.35 -32.36
N LEU A 818 -28.35 28.37 -33.55
CA LEU A 818 -29.08 28.13 -34.83
C LEU A 818 -29.71 26.73 -34.92
N ARG A 819 -29.06 25.72 -34.35
CA ARG A 819 -29.63 24.35 -34.27
C ARG A 819 -30.81 24.28 -33.29
N ALA A 820 -30.70 24.94 -32.13
CA ALA A 820 -31.77 25.01 -31.14
C ALA A 820 -33.02 25.72 -31.72
N GLU A 821 -32.81 26.77 -32.52
CA GLU A 821 -33.84 27.50 -33.22
C GLU A 821 -34.36 26.77 -34.48
N LYS A 822 -33.76 25.60 -34.83
CA LYS A 822 -34.07 24.79 -36.01
C LYS A 822 -33.87 25.54 -37.35
N VAL A 823 -32.97 26.52 -37.37
CA VAL A 823 -32.56 27.23 -38.63
C VAL A 823 -31.66 26.32 -39.44
N ILE A 824 -30.78 25.57 -38.80
CA ILE A 824 -29.92 24.56 -39.42
C ILE A 824 -30.11 23.20 -38.75
N ASN A 825 -29.86 22.10 -39.47
CA ASN A 825 -29.89 20.74 -38.93
C ASN A 825 -28.51 20.24 -38.57
N SER A 826 -27.47 20.76 -39.23
CA SER A 826 -26.06 20.44 -38.97
C SER A 826 -25.19 21.68 -39.14
N ASN A 827 -23.99 21.67 -38.54
CA ASN A 827 -23.03 22.77 -38.73
C ASN A 827 -22.65 22.98 -40.19
N MET A 828 -22.66 21.94 -41.02
CA MET A 828 -22.34 21.98 -42.45
C MET A 828 -23.29 22.90 -43.26
N GLU A 829 -24.46 23.25 -42.70
CA GLU A 829 -25.40 24.21 -43.29
C GLU A 829 -25.12 25.66 -42.91
N GLY A 830 -24.15 25.88 -41.99
CA GLY A 830 -23.86 27.18 -41.45
C GLY A 830 -23.00 28.06 -42.34
N LYS A 831 -23.36 29.37 -42.41
CA LYS A 831 -22.52 30.44 -42.94
C LYS A 831 -22.17 31.39 -41.83
N LEU A 832 -20.90 31.70 -41.67
CA LEU A 832 -20.37 32.56 -40.63
C LEU A 832 -19.74 33.82 -41.23
N THR A 833 -20.09 34.98 -40.70
CA THR A 833 -19.38 36.21 -40.92
C THR A 833 -18.83 36.69 -39.58
N ILE A 834 -17.52 36.72 -39.42
CA ILE A 834 -16.82 36.89 -38.12
C ILE A 834 -16.01 38.17 -38.16
N THR A 835 -16.13 39.03 -37.14
CA THR A 835 -15.22 40.14 -36.86
C THR A 835 -14.40 39.78 -35.63
N LEU A 836 -13.09 39.58 -35.80
CA LEU A 836 -12.19 39.21 -34.71
C LEU A 836 -11.93 40.43 -33.80
N LYS A 837 -11.95 40.23 -32.49
CA LYS A 837 -11.46 41.23 -31.52
C LYS A 837 -9.95 41.36 -31.63
N ASP A 838 -9.37 42.49 -31.16
CA ASP A 838 -7.97 42.86 -31.40
C ASP A 838 -6.96 41.76 -30.97
N GLU A 839 -7.21 41.10 -29.87
CA GLU A 839 -6.36 40.01 -29.38
C GLU A 839 -6.34 38.76 -30.28
N TYR A 840 -7.37 38.60 -31.13
CA TYR A 840 -7.57 37.43 -32.01
C TYR A 840 -7.27 37.73 -33.48
N LYS A 841 -6.88 38.96 -33.85
CA LYS A 841 -6.62 39.36 -35.24
C LYS A 841 -5.55 38.54 -35.96
N SER A 842 -4.57 37.99 -35.20
CA SER A 842 -3.56 37.08 -35.75
C SER A 842 -4.17 35.81 -36.39
N LEU A 843 -5.39 35.42 -36.00
CA LEU A 843 -6.09 34.27 -36.54
C LEU A 843 -6.60 34.49 -37.98
N ALA A 844 -6.57 35.73 -38.50
CA ALA A 844 -6.92 35.99 -39.92
C ALA A 844 -6.04 35.19 -40.90
N ALA A 845 -4.80 34.84 -40.48
CA ALA A 845 -3.93 33.97 -41.27
C ALA A 845 -4.50 32.54 -41.50
N LEU A 846 -5.51 32.12 -40.71
CA LEU A 846 -6.15 30.82 -40.80
C LEU A 846 -7.49 30.87 -41.58
N GLU A 847 -7.90 32.01 -42.16
CA GLU A 847 -9.23 32.20 -42.80
C GLU A 847 -9.56 31.08 -43.79
N ASP A 848 -8.63 30.75 -44.67
CA ASP A 848 -8.80 29.72 -45.72
C ASP A 848 -9.08 28.31 -45.10
N SER A 849 -8.55 28.05 -43.92
CA SER A 849 -8.72 26.76 -43.20
C SER A 849 -9.98 26.75 -42.31
N MET A 850 -10.51 27.91 -41.92
CA MET A 850 -11.60 28.01 -40.94
C MET A 850 -12.87 27.28 -41.38
N LYS A 851 -13.21 27.29 -42.66
CA LYS A 851 -14.34 26.54 -43.21
C LYS A 851 -14.27 25.05 -42.80
N GLN A 852 -13.11 24.43 -42.96
CA GLN A 852 -12.89 23.03 -42.68
C GLN A 852 -12.80 22.80 -41.13
N LEU A 853 -12.06 23.66 -40.42
CA LEU A 853 -11.86 23.52 -38.99
C LEU A 853 -13.14 23.71 -38.17
N PHE A 854 -14.09 24.54 -38.63
CA PHE A 854 -15.42 24.72 -38.04
C PHE A 854 -16.49 23.77 -38.60
N ILE A 855 -16.20 23.06 -39.70
CA ILE A 855 -17.10 22.12 -40.38
C ILE A 855 -18.37 22.87 -40.83
N VAL A 856 -18.23 24.00 -41.56
CA VAL A 856 -19.32 24.87 -42.03
C VAL A 856 -19.27 25.05 -43.54
N ALA A 857 -20.37 25.56 -44.15
CA ALA A 857 -20.45 25.82 -45.59
C ALA A 857 -19.53 26.98 -46.00
N LYS A 858 -19.50 28.07 -45.24
CA LYS A 858 -18.72 29.28 -45.56
C LYS A 858 -18.30 30.05 -44.33
N VAL A 859 -17.09 30.55 -44.33
CA VAL A 859 -16.57 31.52 -43.34
C VAL A 859 -16.10 32.75 -44.12
N THR A 860 -16.34 33.93 -43.57
CA THR A 860 -15.83 35.20 -44.10
C THR A 860 -15.40 36.04 -42.89
N LEU A 861 -14.18 36.59 -42.94
CA LEU A 861 -13.73 37.56 -41.98
C LEU A 861 -13.96 38.96 -42.49
N ASP A 862 -14.43 39.88 -41.65
CA ASP A 862 -14.56 41.31 -41.99
C ASP A 862 -14.24 42.18 -40.73
N ASP A 863 -14.23 43.49 -40.94
CA ASP A 863 -13.91 44.47 -39.86
C ASP A 863 -15.19 45.16 -39.33
N ASN A 864 -16.39 44.75 -39.75
CA ASN A 864 -17.65 45.40 -39.34
C ASN A 864 -18.43 44.55 -38.33
N ALA A 865 -18.47 45.05 -37.07
CA ALA A 865 -19.19 44.38 -35.98
C ALA A 865 -20.72 44.66 -35.97
N GLU A 866 -21.20 45.59 -36.79
CA GLU A 866 -22.61 45.99 -36.79
C GLU A 866 -23.54 44.84 -37.25
N GLY A 867 -24.58 44.60 -36.47
CA GLY A 867 -25.58 43.54 -36.74
C GLY A 867 -25.10 42.12 -36.45
N LYS A 868 -24.04 41.95 -35.68
CA LYS A 868 -23.49 40.66 -35.20
C LYS A 868 -23.67 40.50 -33.71
N ASP A 869 -23.83 39.23 -33.30
CA ASP A 869 -23.85 38.89 -31.86
C ASP A 869 -22.44 38.97 -31.30
N GLU A 870 -22.30 39.57 -30.10
CA GLU A 870 -21.04 39.69 -29.42
C GLU A 870 -20.70 38.43 -28.61
N TYR A 871 -19.49 37.89 -28.75
CA TYR A 871 -18.88 36.81 -27.99
C TYR A 871 -17.58 37.31 -27.36
N GLU A 872 -16.96 36.46 -26.57
CA GLU A 872 -15.73 36.78 -25.87
C GLU A 872 -14.57 37.11 -26.84
N THR A 873 -14.43 36.32 -27.88
CA THR A 873 -13.31 36.37 -28.85
C THR A 873 -13.64 37.21 -30.13
N CYS A 874 -14.90 37.39 -30.45
CA CYS A 874 -15.32 37.93 -31.74
C CYS A 874 -16.77 38.41 -31.72
N PHE A 875 -17.17 39.02 -32.87
CA PHE A 875 -18.58 39.26 -33.19
C PHE A 875 -18.95 38.33 -34.35
N ILE A 876 -20.07 37.58 -34.21
CA ILE A 876 -20.51 36.56 -35.21
C ILE A 876 -21.91 36.87 -35.72
N LYS A 877 -22.06 36.84 -37.05
CA LYS A 877 -23.33 36.65 -37.71
C LYS A 877 -23.37 35.23 -38.28
N ALA A 878 -24.17 34.38 -37.66
CA ALA A 878 -24.40 33.02 -38.11
C ALA A 878 -25.73 32.89 -38.84
N GLU A 879 -25.74 32.33 -40.01
CA GLU A 879 -26.89 32.20 -40.87
C GLU A 879 -26.94 30.82 -41.52
N LYS A 880 -28.12 30.42 -42.04
CA LYS A 880 -28.19 29.25 -42.93
C LYS A 880 -27.54 29.57 -44.24
N PHE A 881 -26.70 28.72 -44.74
CA PHE A 881 -26.15 28.83 -46.09
C PHE A 881 -27.21 28.41 -47.13
N HIS A 882 -27.43 29.24 -48.11
CA HIS A 882 -28.32 28.97 -49.24
C HIS A 882 -27.49 28.55 -50.46
N GLY A 883 -27.59 27.30 -50.85
CA GLY A 883 -26.80 26.70 -51.90
C GLY A 883 -27.25 25.27 -52.23
N VAL A 884 -26.38 24.52 -52.88
CA VAL A 884 -26.60 23.12 -53.28
C VAL A 884 -25.66 22.19 -52.50
N GLN A 885 -26.18 21.04 -52.10
CA GLN A 885 -25.41 20.04 -51.39
C GLN A 885 -24.78 19.04 -52.35
N CYS A 886 -23.48 18.79 -52.24
CA CYS A 886 -22.82 17.73 -52.95
C CYS A 886 -23.28 16.36 -52.43
N PRO A 887 -23.82 15.47 -53.28
CA PRO A 887 -24.41 14.19 -52.84
C PRO A 887 -23.37 13.16 -52.36
N ARG A 888 -22.07 13.39 -52.61
CA ARG A 888 -20.99 12.50 -52.14
C ARG A 888 -20.41 12.93 -50.79
N CYS A 889 -19.95 14.20 -50.65
CA CYS A 889 -19.31 14.68 -49.42
C CYS A 889 -20.27 15.38 -48.44
N TRP A 890 -21.49 15.71 -48.90
CA TRP A 890 -22.55 16.39 -48.17
C TRP A 890 -22.22 17.83 -47.73
N ASN A 891 -21.06 18.37 -48.18
CA ASN A 891 -20.76 19.80 -48.05
C ASN A 891 -21.64 20.65 -48.98
N TRP A 892 -21.86 21.92 -48.58
CA TRP A 892 -22.69 22.88 -49.28
C TRP A 892 -21.82 23.82 -50.10
N PHE A 893 -22.28 24.16 -51.32
CA PHE A 893 -21.61 24.97 -52.31
C PHE A 893 -22.58 25.98 -52.92
N GLU A 894 -22.07 27.07 -53.54
CA GLU A 894 -22.88 28.03 -54.24
C GLU A 894 -23.46 27.39 -55.55
N GLU A 895 -24.62 27.92 -56.04
CA GLU A 895 -25.17 27.46 -57.31
C GLU A 895 -24.16 27.73 -58.44
N GLY A 896 -23.82 26.70 -59.21
CA GLY A 896 -22.86 26.77 -60.32
C GLY A 896 -21.42 26.29 -59.92
N GLU A 897 -21.13 26.03 -58.72
CA GLU A 897 -19.83 25.42 -58.31
C GLU A 897 -19.78 23.90 -58.52
N LEU A 898 -20.92 23.24 -58.69
CA LEU A 898 -20.98 21.80 -58.97
C LEU A 898 -20.67 21.48 -60.47
N VAL A 899 -19.80 20.48 -60.66
CA VAL A 899 -19.50 19.91 -62.03
C VAL A 899 -20.11 18.51 -62.05
N ASP A 900 -20.98 18.26 -63.00
CA ASP A 900 -21.74 17.00 -63.14
C ASP A 900 -22.49 16.59 -61.87
N GLY A 901 -22.99 17.59 -61.12
CA GLY A 901 -23.68 17.38 -59.80
C GLY A 901 -22.81 17.07 -58.60
N LEU A 902 -21.52 17.14 -58.73
CA LEU A 902 -20.53 16.95 -57.67
C LEU A 902 -19.71 18.23 -57.44
N CYS A 903 -19.22 18.46 -56.23
CA CYS A 903 -18.24 19.52 -56.02
C CYS A 903 -16.92 19.20 -56.76
N PRO A 904 -16.07 20.19 -57.07
CA PRO A 904 -14.83 19.99 -57.84
C PRO A 904 -13.96 18.85 -57.31
N ARG A 905 -13.74 18.82 -55.99
CA ARG A 905 -12.99 17.75 -55.29
C ARG A 905 -13.63 16.38 -55.54
N CYS A 906 -14.93 16.24 -55.30
CA CYS A 906 -15.61 14.96 -55.47
C CYS A 906 -15.68 14.51 -56.92
N HIS A 907 -15.83 15.46 -57.88
CA HIS A 907 -15.78 15.17 -59.29
C HIS A 907 -14.41 14.60 -59.70
N GLU A 908 -13.33 15.24 -59.28
CA GLU A 908 -11.97 14.76 -59.53
C GLU A 908 -11.72 13.35 -58.95
N VAL A 909 -12.15 13.09 -57.69
CA VAL A 909 -11.97 11.79 -57.05
C VAL A 909 -12.75 10.71 -57.81
N VAL A 910 -14.03 10.95 -58.14
CA VAL A 910 -14.86 9.96 -58.82
C VAL A 910 -14.33 9.66 -60.23
N ALA A 911 -13.80 10.66 -60.95
CA ALA A 911 -13.18 10.47 -62.26
C ALA A 911 -11.95 9.54 -62.27
N THR A 912 -11.29 9.37 -61.10
CA THR A 912 -10.12 8.46 -60.97
C THR A 912 -10.52 7.06 -60.55
N LEU A 913 -11.77 6.83 -60.15
CA LEU A 913 -12.20 5.49 -59.73
C LEU A 913 -12.48 4.61 -60.97
N PRO A 914 -12.18 3.30 -60.92
CA PRO A 914 -12.52 2.39 -61.99
C PRO A 914 -14.03 2.44 -62.26
N ALA A 915 -14.43 2.45 -63.54
CA ALA A 915 -15.82 2.39 -63.88
C ALA A 915 -16.48 1.20 -63.22
N SER A 916 -17.49 1.44 -62.37
CA SER A 916 -18.26 0.35 -61.76
C SER A 916 -18.87 -0.47 -62.91
N GLU A 917 -18.51 -1.74 -63.02
CA GLU A 917 -19.32 -2.69 -63.76
C GLU A 917 -20.71 -2.67 -63.13
N GLU A 918 -21.67 -2.13 -63.78
CA GLU A 918 -23.09 -2.18 -63.40
C GLU A 918 -23.52 -3.64 -63.43
N GLU A 919 -23.74 -4.24 -62.24
CA GLU A 919 -24.71 -5.32 -62.09
C GLU A 919 -26.04 -4.79 -61.53
#